data_249e880444a6c3e901f236db6543a8d4
#
_entry.id   249e880444a6c3e901f236db6543a8d4
#
_cell.length_a   1.000
_cell.length_b   1.000
_cell.length_c   1.000
_cell.angle_alpha   90.00
_cell.angle_beta   90.00
_cell.angle_gamma   90.00
#
_symmetry.space_group_name_H-M   'P 1'
#
loop_
_entity.id
_entity.type
_entity.pdbx_description
1 polymer ?
#
loop_
_entity_poly.entity_id
_entity_poly.type
_entity_poly.pdbx_seq_one_letter_code
_entity_poly.pdbx_strand_id
1 'polypeptide(L)'
;MDQTSAPLQPRKPGFREDVQGLRAVAVLTVIAAHAGVAFFPGGYVGVDVFFVISGFLITQLLVTEASRSGRVSLSGFYARRARRILPAASVVLVATVAASVLWMSVLEAIDLAKDALWSAVFAANVRFAQQGVDYFSAEAAPSPLQHYWSLAVEEQFYLVWPLLVGAVVWVVARRRTTEGRSSRVLRALVVTIAVIGSASFVWSLVRTGAEPQSAYFSTFTRAWELAVGAGVALAVHAGRTLRHRRGAEVLVWGGLAAILAACLAFDETLAFPGYAAALPVLGTAAVLYAGAHADVTTSAGRLLSVRPMRVVGDWSYSLYLWHWPLLIVPPTALGRDLRPLEVVLLVALAFELAYLTHRFVEQPFRTRRISARPRRALILYPVFLGLVGSTAGAGWAWSDYRVSEHGDTPAITTSQFGITDDGPEALVQASVLAAQSRQATPSDLTPDLVDLEDDLADVGDCLYEGGTAWELCPQGDDNGDKTLVVIGDSHARAWIPAFDQIAARSGYRAFYLVKAQCSAALVDPSEAFTGDPWPECEEFHRWSEEQIGELDPELVVMTSSAPITGLYSEGRRLRSMDDIAGELGVGLADMFRAYAPLTERLVMLVDVPRLSLEPGVCLSTFGSDLGDCALPPDATGARMRDLTVDVATDAGIEVIDPETWFCADGLCPTVVGSTIAYRDRGHITSTRAAELAEPLGTALGIW
;
A
#
# COMPACT_ATOMS: atom_id res chain seq x y z
N MET A 1 -61.81 -17.64 21.82
CA MET A 1 -60.90 -17.85 20.72
C MET A 1 -59.50 -17.83 21.24
N ASP A 2 -59.01 -19.00 21.55
CA ASP A 2 -57.75 -19.26 22.23
C ASP A 2 -56.60 -19.22 21.21
N GLN A 3 -55.73 -18.23 21.31
CA GLN A 3 -54.48 -18.19 20.54
C GLN A 3 -53.44 -19.00 21.29
N THR A 4 -53.36 -20.26 20.99
CA THR A 4 -52.27 -21.13 21.44
C THR A 4 -50.95 -20.64 20.86
N SER A 5 -50.13 -20.04 21.72
CA SER A 5 -48.72 -19.71 21.46
C SER A 5 -47.94 -20.98 21.10
N ALA A 6 -47.46 -21.06 19.87
CA ALA A 6 -46.56 -22.14 19.43
C ALA A 6 -45.32 -22.21 20.34
N PRO A 7 -44.90 -23.41 20.77
CA PRO A 7 -43.72 -23.53 21.64
C PRO A 7 -42.48 -23.14 20.87
N LEU A 8 -41.70 -22.24 21.46
CA LEU A 8 -40.35 -21.87 21.01
C LEU A 8 -39.50 -23.15 20.88
N GLN A 9 -39.11 -23.49 19.67
CA GLN A 9 -38.20 -24.60 19.44
C GLN A 9 -36.90 -24.38 20.25
N PRO A 10 -36.39 -25.40 20.98
CA PRO A 10 -35.16 -25.26 21.73
C PRO A 10 -34.02 -24.91 20.81
N ARG A 11 -33.32 -23.79 21.11
CA ARG A 11 -32.10 -23.33 20.41
C ARG A 11 -31.09 -24.48 20.39
N LYS A 12 -30.57 -24.79 19.20
CA LYS A 12 -29.42 -25.69 19.04
C LYS A 12 -28.27 -25.17 19.89
N PRO A 13 -27.70 -25.96 20.83
CA PRO A 13 -26.58 -25.51 21.65
C PRO A 13 -25.39 -25.19 20.71
N GLY A 14 -24.95 -23.93 20.68
CA GLY A 14 -23.69 -23.54 20.05
C GLY A 14 -23.70 -22.45 18.99
N PHE A 15 -24.85 -22.00 18.47
CA PHE A 15 -24.87 -20.91 17.48
C PHE A 15 -25.09 -19.54 18.17
N ARG A 16 -24.10 -18.63 18.03
CA ARG A 16 -24.09 -17.28 18.60
C ARG A 16 -24.57 -16.26 17.54
N GLU A 17 -25.85 -15.87 17.63
CA GLU A 17 -26.46 -14.89 16.72
C GLU A 17 -25.86 -13.49 16.88
N ASP A 18 -25.47 -13.11 18.09
CA ASP A 18 -24.80 -11.86 18.40
C ASP A 18 -23.41 -11.73 17.75
N VAL A 19 -22.68 -12.85 17.59
CA VAL A 19 -21.41 -12.87 16.85
C VAL A 19 -21.63 -12.58 15.37
N GLN A 20 -22.74 -13.05 14.77
CA GLN A 20 -23.07 -12.68 13.39
C GLN A 20 -23.37 -11.20 13.27
N GLY A 21 -24.10 -10.62 14.25
CA GLY A 21 -24.32 -9.17 14.28
C GLY A 21 -23.04 -8.37 14.44
N LEU A 22 -22.10 -8.84 15.26
CA LEU A 22 -20.79 -8.19 15.42
C LEU A 22 -19.96 -8.23 14.13
N ARG A 23 -20.03 -9.34 13.37
CA ARG A 23 -19.43 -9.43 12.03
C ARG A 23 -20.08 -8.46 11.02
N ALA A 24 -21.40 -8.23 11.17
CA ALA A 24 -22.08 -7.22 10.37
C ALA A 24 -21.58 -5.81 10.70
N VAL A 25 -21.43 -5.47 11.98
CA VAL A 25 -20.81 -4.20 12.39
C VAL A 25 -19.44 -4.06 11.77
N ALA A 26 -18.58 -5.05 11.90
CA ALA A 26 -17.21 -5.04 11.38
C ALA A 26 -17.16 -4.79 9.86
N VAL A 27 -17.94 -5.52 9.04
CA VAL A 27 -17.89 -5.33 7.59
C VAL A 27 -18.51 -4.01 7.15
N LEU A 28 -19.56 -3.55 7.82
CA LEU A 28 -20.23 -2.29 7.48
C LEU A 28 -19.35 -1.07 7.80
N THR A 29 -18.59 -1.10 8.90
CA THR A 29 -17.64 -0.01 9.23
C THR A 29 -16.48 0.04 8.24
N VAL A 30 -15.94 -1.11 7.83
CA VAL A 30 -14.91 -1.18 6.76
C VAL A 30 -15.44 -0.59 5.46
N ILE A 31 -16.63 -1.01 5.01
CA ILE A 31 -17.21 -0.49 3.77
C ILE A 31 -17.48 1.00 3.87
N ALA A 32 -17.96 1.50 5.01
CA ALA A 32 -18.22 2.93 5.21
C ALA A 32 -16.92 3.76 5.09
N ALA A 33 -15.81 3.30 5.68
CA ALA A 33 -14.51 3.95 5.54
C ALA A 33 -14.04 3.95 4.07
N HIS A 34 -14.02 2.79 3.43
CA HIS A 34 -13.55 2.64 2.05
C HIS A 34 -14.48 3.33 1.02
N ALA A 35 -15.74 3.56 1.36
CA ALA A 35 -16.67 4.35 0.56
C ALA A 35 -16.55 5.88 0.80
N GLY A 36 -15.58 6.32 1.59
CA GLY A 36 -15.32 7.74 1.86
C GLY A 36 -16.41 8.41 2.73
N VAL A 37 -17.09 7.67 3.62
CA VAL A 37 -18.09 8.24 4.52
C VAL A 37 -17.37 9.07 5.59
N ALA A 38 -17.46 10.40 5.49
CA ALA A 38 -16.71 11.35 6.31
C ALA A 38 -16.82 11.16 7.84
N PHE A 39 -17.91 10.56 8.33
CA PHE A 39 -18.11 10.30 9.75
C PHE A 39 -17.45 9.00 10.25
N PHE A 40 -16.87 8.19 9.37
CA PHE A 40 -16.26 6.90 9.71
C PHE A 40 -14.84 6.75 9.15
N PRO A 41 -13.94 7.72 9.34
CA PRO A 41 -12.57 7.62 8.80
C PRO A 41 -11.82 6.42 9.40
N GLY A 42 -12.03 6.13 10.68
CA GLY A 42 -11.44 4.99 11.38
C GLY A 42 -12.19 3.65 11.18
N GLY A 43 -13.12 3.53 10.24
CA GLY A 43 -13.90 2.30 10.05
C GLY A 43 -13.06 1.07 9.63
N TYR A 44 -11.80 1.27 9.20
CA TYR A 44 -10.84 0.20 8.93
C TYR A 44 -10.58 -0.71 10.15
N VAL A 45 -10.80 -0.23 11.38
CA VAL A 45 -10.70 -1.05 12.61
C VAL A 45 -11.70 -2.22 12.65
N GLY A 46 -12.66 -2.27 11.73
CA GLY A 46 -13.51 -3.45 11.54
C GLY A 46 -12.71 -4.71 11.23
N VAL A 47 -11.49 -4.59 10.66
CA VAL A 47 -10.57 -5.70 10.45
C VAL A 47 -10.09 -6.27 11.80
N ASP A 48 -9.74 -5.41 12.76
CA ASP A 48 -9.33 -5.82 14.12
C ASP A 48 -10.46 -6.56 14.83
N VAL A 49 -11.70 -6.11 14.64
CA VAL A 49 -12.89 -6.81 15.13
C VAL A 49 -12.96 -8.22 14.52
N PHE A 50 -12.71 -8.39 13.23
CA PHE A 50 -12.65 -9.70 12.58
C PHE A 50 -11.53 -10.58 13.16
N PHE A 51 -10.34 -10.06 13.38
CA PHE A 51 -9.22 -10.82 13.95
C PHE A 51 -9.58 -11.39 15.34
N VAL A 52 -10.15 -10.58 16.22
CA VAL A 52 -10.60 -11.06 17.53
C VAL A 52 -11.70 -12.12 17.42
N ILE A 53 -12.70 -11.91 16.56
CA ILE A 53 -13.76 -12.92 16.29
C ILE A 53 -13.14 -14.21 15.77
N SER A 54 -12.18 -14.15 14.86
CA SER A 54 -11.51 -15.29 14.26
C SER A 54 -10.70 -16.08 15.29
N GLY A 55 -9.90 -15.40 16.10
CA GLY A 55 -9.19 -16.02 17.21
C GLY A 55 -10.13 -16.74 18.20
N PHE A 56 -11.25 -16.09 18.53
CA PHE A 56 -12.27 -16.66 19.40
C PHE A 56 -12.91 -17.92 18.81
N LEU A 57 -13.45 -17.85 17.59
CA LEU A 57 -14.22 -18.95 16.99
C LEU A 57 -13.34 -20.17 16.72
N ILE A 58 -12.11 -19.97 16.22
CA ILE A 58 -11.21 -21.07 15.91
C ILE A 58 -10.73 -21.76 17.18
N THR A 59 -10.34 -21.00 18.18
CA THR A 59 -9.89 -21.57 19.45
C THR A 59 -11.02 -22.32 20.14
N GLN A 60 -12.24 -21.78 20.17
CA GLN A 60 -13.40 -22.45 20.72
C GLN A 60 -13.67 -23.79 20.02
N LEU A 61 -13.57 -23.83 18.69
CA LEU A 61 -13.76 -25.04 17.90
C LEU A 61 -12.69 -26.10 18.23
N LEU A 62 -11.42 -25.72 18.25
CA LEU A 62 -10.29 -26.62 18.49
C LEU A 62 -10.30 -27.17 19.92
N VAL A 63 -10.54 -26.33 20.91
CA VAL A 63 -10.59 -26.74 22.34
C VAL A 63 -11.80 -27.63 22.61
N THR A 64 -12.95 -27.35 22.01
CA THR A 64 -14.13 -28.21 22.11
C THR A 64 -13.88 -29.58 21.47
N GLU A 65 -13.25 -29.64 20.31
CA GLU A 65 -12.87 -30.90 19.64
C GLU A 65 -11.85 -31.69 20.50
N ALA A 66 -10.80 -31.00 20.99
CA ALA A 66 -9.78 -31.61 21.87
C ALA A 66 -10.39 -32.16 23.17
N SER A 67 -11.34 -31.46 23.78
CA SER A 67 -12.02 -31.88 25.02
C SER A 67 -12.91 -33.10 24.82
N ARG A 68 -13.55 -33.22 23.65
CA ARG A 68 -14.45 -34.33 23.30
C ARG A 68 -13.73 -35.59 22.86
N SER A 69 -12.70 -35.44 22.02
CA SER A 69 -12.04 -36.56 21.32
C SER A 69 -10.62 -36.85 21.82
N GLY A 70 -10.06 -36.00 22.69
CA GLY A 70 -8.69 -36.08 23.16
C GLY A 70 -7.63 -35.73 22.10
N ARG A 71 -8.03 -35.28 20.92
CA ARG A 71 -7.15 -34.94 19.80
C ARG A 71 -7.78 -33.86 18.92
N VAL A 72 -6.96 -33.22 18.09
CA VAL A 72 -7.38 -32.26 17.06
C VAL A 72 -7.23 -32.92 15.70
N SER A 73 -8.31 -32.89 14.88
CA SER A 73 -8.28 -33.41 13.50
C SER A 73 -7.87 -32.30 12.52
N LEU A 74 -6.57 -32.20 12.23
CA LEU A 74 -6.02 -31.20 11.32
C LEU A 74 -6.64 -31.29 9.93
N SER A 75 -6.75 -32.50 9.36
CA SER A 75 -7.38 -32.71 8.04
C SER A 75 -8.84 -32.30 8.02
N GLY A 76 -9.58 -32.58 9.10
CA GLY A 76 -10.95 -32.13 9.27
C GLY A 76 -11.07 -30.61 9.38
N PHE A 77 -10.16 -29.99 10.09
CA PHE A 77 -10.10 -28.55 10.23
C PHE A 77 -9.84 -27.86 8.90
N TYR A 78 -8.73 -28.19 8.22
CA TYR A 78 -8.38 -27.57 6.92
C TYR A 78 -9.42 -27.83 5.85
N ALA A 79 -10.04 -29.00 5.81
CA ALA A 79 -11.15 -29.29 4.91
C ALA A 79 -12.38 -28.39 5.14
N ARG A 80 -12.68 -28.03 6.39
CA ARG A 80 -13.75 -27.07 6.70
C ARG A 80 -13.40 -25.67 6.22
N ARG A 81 -12.13 -25.24 6.38
CA ARG A 81 -11.66 -23.95 5.92
C ARG A 81 -11.65 -23.85 4.40
N ALA A 82 -11.04 -24.83 3.71
CA ALA A 82 -11.04 -24.88 2.24
C ALA A 82 -12.43 -24.68 1.66
N ARG A 83 -13.44 -25.40 2.17
CA ARG A 83 -14.83 -25.26 1.69
C ARG A 83 -15.47 -23.90 1.99
N ARG A 84 -15.02 -23.21 3.03
CA ARG A 84 -15.59 -21.92 3.43
C ARG A 84 -14.98 -20.75 2.68
N ILE A 85 -13.67 -20.81 2.38
CA ILE A 85 -12.87 -19.65 1.98
C ILE A 85 -12.57 -19.71 0.49
N LEU A 86 -11.99 -20.83 0.00
CA LEU A 86 -11.45 -20.90 -1.35
C LEU A 86 -12.47 -20.66 -2.47
N PRO A 87 -13.71 -21.19 -2.43
CA PRO A 87 -14.63 -21.01 -3.55
C PRO A 87 -15.01 -19.54 -3.80
N ALA A 88 -15.32 -18.78 -2.76
CA ALA A 88 -15.67 -17.37 -2.90
C ALA A 88 -14.45 -16.52 -3.26
N ALA A 89 -13.29 -16.78 -2.61
CA ALA A 89 -12.03 -16.11 -2.95
C ALA A 89 -11.65 -16.33 -4.43
N SER A 90 -11.81 -17.57 -4.96
CA SER A 90 -11.56 -17.87 -6.38
C SER A 90 -12.39 -16.99 -7.31
N VAL A 91 -13.69 -16.88 -7.03
CA VAL A 91 -14.61 -16.10 -7.89
C VAL A 91 -14.19 -14.63 -7.93
N VAL A 92 -13.87 -14.05 -6.77
CA VAL A 92 -13.49 -12.64 -6.70
C VAL A 92 -12.13 -12.40 -7.34
N LEU A 93 -11.11 -13.22 -7.06
CA LEU A 93 -9.78 -13.10 -7.69
C LEU A 93 -9.87 -13.18 -9.22
N VAL A 94 -10.57 -14.22 -9.74
CA VAL A 94 -10.75 -14.36 -11.19
C VAL A 94 -11.49 -13.19 -11.80
N ALA A 95 -12.58 -12.74 -11.16
CA ALA A 95 -13.35 -11.61 -11.64
C ALA A 95 -12.54 -10.28 -11.61
N THR A 96 -11.74 -10.07 -10.56
CA THR A 96 -10.91 -8.86 -10.44
C THR A 96 -9.80 -8.85 -11.48
N VAL A 97 -9.08 -9.97 -11.67
CA VAL A 97 -8.06 -10.08 -12.74
C VAL A 97 -8.70 -9.89 -14.12
N ALA A 98 -9.86 -10.49 -14.38
CA ALA A 98 -10.56 -10.29 -15.65
C ALA A 98 -10.97 -8.81 -15.85
N ALA A 99 -11.44 -8.16 -14.79
CA ALA A 99 -11.80 -6.75 -14.83
C ALA A 99 -10.59 -5.84 -15.10
N SER A 100 -9.43 -6.12 -14.49
CA SER A 100 -8.22 -5.33 -14.74
C SER A 100 -7.74 -5.44 -16.19
N VAL A 101 -7.69 -6.65 -16.73
CA VAL A 101 -7.33 -6.90 -18.14
C VAL A 101 -8.25 -6.19 -19.14
N LEU A 102 -9.53 -5.98 -18.76
CA LEU A 102 -10.53 -5.36 -19.64
C LEU A 102 -10.57 -3.83 -19.53
N TRP A 103 -10.28 -3.27 -18.36
CA TRP A 103 -10.60 -1.88 -18.06
C TRP A 103 -9.45 -1.07 -17.45
N MET A 104 -8.37 -1.70 -17.04
CA MET A 104 -7.18 -1.00 -16.53
C MET A 104 -6.07 -0.99 -17.58
N SER A 105 -5.03 -0.21 -17.33
CA SER A 105 -3.83 -0.22 -18.15
C SER A 105 -3.13 -1.58 -18.13
N VAL A 106 -2.29 -1.83 -19.10
CA VAL A 106 -1.55 -3.11 -19.22
C VAL A 106 -0.62 -3.31 -18.02
N LEU A 107 0.08 -2.27 -17.59
CA LEU A 107 1.01 -2.33 -16.46
C LEU A 107 0.26 -2.63 -15.15
N GLU A 108 -0.84 -1.92 -14.90
CA GLU A 108 -1.68 -2.18 -13.73
C GLU A 108 -2.27 -3.61 -13.73
N ALA A 109 -2.62 -4.15 -14.92
CA ALA A 109 -3.11 -5.51 -15.06
C ALA A 109 -2.01 -6.55 -14.78
N ILE A 110 -0.76 -6.29 -15.17
CA ILE A 110 0.41 -7.13 -14.86
C ILE A 110 0.67 -7.14 -13.36
N ASP A 111 0.67 -6.00 -12.70
CA ASP A 111 0.87 -5.92 -11.27
C ASP A 111 -0.26 -6.55 -10.47
N LEU A 112 -1.50 -6.37 -10.92
CA LEU A 112 -2.62 -7.07 -10.31
C LEU A 112 -2.53 -8.59 -10.47
N ALA A 113 -2.01 -9.09 -11.59
CA ALA A 113 -1.76 -10.52 -11.76
C ALA A 113 -0.73 -11.05 -10.75
N LYS A 114 0.35 -10.30 -10.46
CA LYS A 114 1.31 -10.60 -9.39
C LYS A 114 0.60 -10.61 -8.02
N ASP A 115 -0.21 -9.59 -7.71
CA ASP A 115 -0.96 -9.50 -6.46
C ASP A 115 -1.97 -10.64 -6.29
N ALA A 116 -2.61 -11.10 -7.38
CA ALA A 116 -3.50 -12.25 -7.35
C ALA A 116 -2.76 -13.56 -6.99
N LEU A 117 -1.53 -13.74 -7.48
CA LEU A 117 -0.68 -14.89 -7.13
C LEU A 117 -0.29 -14.86 -5.63
N TRP A 118 0.14 -13.72 -5.12
CA TRP A 118 0.43 -13.54 -3.70
C TRP A 118 -0.80 -13.74 -2.82
N SER A 119 -1.97 -13.28 -3.28
CA SER A 119 -3.26 -13.50 -2.62
C SER A 119 -3.66 -14.98 -2.62
N ALA A 120 -3.39 -15.71 -3.70
CA ALA A 120 -3.69 -17.13 -3.81
C ALA A 120 -2.88 -18.00 -2.86
N VAL A 121 -1.65 -17.62 -2.54
CA VAL A 121 -0.80 -18.30 -1.54
C VAL A 121 -0.98 -17.74 -0.12
N PHE A 122 -1.93 -16.84 0.10
CA PHE A 122 -2.17 -16.16 1.38
C PHE A 122 -0.95 -15.44 1.93
N ALA A 123 -0.21 -14.76 1.07
CA ALA A 123 0.97 -13.97 1.40
C ALA A 123 0.87 -12.53 0.88
N ALA A 124 -0.32 -12.07 0.49
CA ALA A 124 -0.57 -10.70 0.02
C ALA A 124 -0.11 -9.63 1.02
N ASN A 125 -0.22 -9.90 2.32
CA ASN A 125 0.25 -9.01 3.37
C ASN A 125 1.77 -8.78 3.36
N VAL A 126 2.56 -9.76 2.92
CA VAL A 126 4.03 -9.61 2.77
C VAL A 126 4.32 -8.71 1.58
N ARG A 127 3.67 -8.93 0.45
CA ARG A 127 3.84 -8.10 -0.74
C ARG A 127 3.45 -6.64 -0.47
N PHE A 128 2.28 -6.40 0.12
CA PHE A 128 1.84 -5.03 0.42
C PHE A 128 2.65 -4.36 1.53
N ALA A 129 3.24 -5.12 2.46
CA ALA A 129 4.20 -4.58 3.40
C ALA A 129 5.49 -4.11 2.70
N GLN A 130 5.95 -4.82 1.68
CA GLN A 130 7.11 -4.43 0.87
C GLN A 130 6.80 -3.20 0.00
N GLN A 131 5.65 -3.19 -0.69
CA GLN A 131 5.22 -2.03 -1.49
C GLN A 131 4.98 -0.78 -0.64
N GLY A 132 4.45 -0.93 0.58
CA GLY A 132 4.19 0.18 1.48
C GLY A 132 5.43 0.87 2.04
N VAL A 133 6.62 0.26 1.95
CA VAL A 133 7.90 0.87 2.33
C VAL A 133 8.72 1.30 1.11
N ASP A 134 8.23 1.03 -0.09
CA ASP A 134 8.84 1.49 -1.33
C ASP A 134 8.41 2.94 -1.60
N TYR A 135 9.38 3.83 -1.56
CA TYR A 135 9.19 5.26 -1.81
C TYR A 135 8.49 5.55 -3.14
N PHE A 136 8.85 4.82 -4.18
CA PHE A 136 8.31 5.04 -5.52
C PHE A 136 6.85 4.57 -5.68
N SER A 137 6.38 3.73 -4.77
CA SER A 137 4.99 3.27 -4.72
C SER A 137 4.08 4.16 -3.85
N ALA A 138 4.63 5.16 -3.16
CA ALA A 138 3.88 5.97 -2.20
C ALA A 138 2.72 6.79 -2.82
N GLU A 139 2.84 7.17 -4.10
CA GLU A 139 1.80 7.89 -4.86
C GLU A 139 0.91 6.96 -5.71
N ALA A 140 1.22 5.67 -5.80
CA ALA A 140 0.47 4.74 -6.62
C ALA A 140 -0.93 4.49 -6.06
N ALA A 141 -1.91 4.30 -6.95
CA ALA A 141 -3.25 3.91 -6.55
C ALA A 141 -3.24 2.54 -5.85
N PRO A 142 -4.06 2.33 -4.80
CA PRO A 142 -4.06 1.08 -4.07
C PRO A 142 -4.51 -0.09 -4.96
N SER A 143 -3.83 -1.23 -4.82
CA SER A 143 -4.19 -2.44 -5.55
C SER A 143 -5.64 -2.84 -5.33
N PRO A 144 -6.41 -3.19 -6.39
CA PRO A 144 -7.75 -3.77 -6.27
C PRO A 144 -7.84 -5.04 -5.41
N LEU A 145 -6.71 -5.66 -5.10
CA LEU A 145 -6.61 -6.85 -4.23
C LEU A 145 -5.98 -6.55 -2.87
N GLN A 146 -5.67 -5.29 -2.55
CA GLN A 146 -4.98 -4.93 -1.31
C GLN A 146 -5.68 -5.50 -0.07
N HIS A 147 -7.01 -5.47 -0.01
CA HIS A 147 -7.79 -5.98 1.13
C HIS A 147 -7.55 -7.48 1.45
N TYR A 148 -6.95 -8.27 0.53
CA TYR A 148 -6.55 -9.66 0.80
C TYR A 148 -5.45 -9.79 1.85
N TRP A 149 -4.75 -8.69 2.22
CA TRP A 149 -3.74 -8.72 3.26
C TRP A 149 -4.29 -9.25 4.60
N SER A 150 -5.47 -8.81 5.00
CA SER A 150 -6.08 -9.23 6.27
C SER A 150 -6.51 -10.70 6.23
N LEU A 151 -7.01 -11.18 5.08
CA LEU A 151 -7.31 -12.58 4.86
C LEU A 151 -6.02 -13.44 4.92
N ALA A 152 -4.91 -12.94 4.39
CA ALA A 152 -3.61 -13.60 4.49
C ALA A 152 -3.17 -13.75 5.96
N VAL A 153 -3.26 -12.71 6.78
CA VAL A 153 -2.99 -12.77 8.22
C VAL A 153 -3.87 -13.81 8.93
N GLU A 154 -5.18 -13.83 8.63
CA GLU A 154 -6.10 -14.82 9.17
C GLU A 154 -5.72 -16.26 8.79
N GLU A 155 -5.43 -16.53 7.51
CA GLU A 155 -5.11 -17.88 7.03
C GLU A 155 -3.75 -18.35 7.52
N GLN A 156 -2.77 -17.47 7.69
CA GLN A 156 -1.51 -17.79 8.34
C GLN A 156 -1.72 -18.17 9.81
N PHE A 157 -2.59 -17.47 10.54
CA PHE A 157 -2.99 -17.88 11.88
C PHE A 157 -3.72 -19.25 11.84
N TYR A 158 -4.61 -19.49 10.89
CA TYR A 158 -5.32 -20.76 10.74
C TYR A 158 -4.40 -21.91 10.35
N LEU A 159 -3.26 -21.63 9.72
CA LEU A 159 -2.24 -22.62 9.44
C LEU A 159 -1.48 -23.02 10.73
N VAL A 160 -1.03 -22.05 11.49
CA VAL A 160 -0.15 -22.24 12.65
C VAL A 160 -0.91 -22.67 13.91
N TRP A 161 -2.03 -22.01 14.21
CA TRP A 161 -2.72 -22.18 15.49
C TRP A 161 -3.25 -23.60 15.75
N PRO A 162 -3.90 -24.32 14.80
CA PRO A 162 -4.32 -25.71 15.02
C PRO A 162 -3.17 -26.67 15.25
N LEU A 163 -2.01 -26.41 14.62
CA LEU A 163 -0.78 -27.20 14.84
C LEU A 163 -0.28 -27.02 16.28
N LEU A 164 -0.23 -25.77 16.77
CA LEU A 164 0.19 -25.47 18.14
C LEU A 164 -0.76 -26.09 19.17
N VAL A 165 -2.08 -25.92 18.99
CA VAL A 165 -3.08 -26.55 19.87
C VAL A 165 -2.95 -28.08 19.84
N GLY A 166 -2.80 -28.67 18.65
CA GLY A 166 -2.58 -30.11 18.47
C GLY A 166 -1.31 -30.58 19.17
N ALA A 167 -0.20 -29.86 19.07
CA ALA A 167 1.06 -30.15 19.72
C ALA A 167 0.93 -30.09 21.25
N VAL A 168 0.30 -29.04 21.80
CA VAL A 168 0.04 -28.92 23.25
C VAL A 168 -0.80 -30.10 23.75
N VAL A 169 -1.89 -30.44 23.06
CA VAL A 169 -2.77 -31.57 23.41
C VAL A 169 -1.96 -32.87 23.41
N TRP A 170 -1.12 -33.09 22.38
CA TRP A 170 -0.30 -34.30 22.23
C TRP A 170 0.79 -34.41 23.31
N VAL A 171 1.53 -33.33 23.62
CA VAL A 171 2.55 -33.28 24.65
C VAL A 171 1.94 -33.59 26.04
N VAL A 172 0.79 -32.96 26.35
CA VAL A 172 0.10 -33.23 27.64
C VAL A 172 -0.45 -34.64 27.69
N ALA A 173 -0.88 -35.21 26.55
CA ALA A 173 -1.38 -36.59 26.46
C ALA A 173 -0.29 -37.66 26.74
N ARG A 174 0.97 -37.38 26.42
CA ARG A 174 2.10 -38.28 26.69
C ARG A 174 2.42 -38.45 28.18
N ARG A 175 2.01 -37.53 29.04
CA ARG A 175 2.16 -37.66 30.49
C ARG A 175 1.15 -38.69 31.01
N ARG A 176 1.65 -39.76 31.69
CA ARG A 176 0.87 -40.95 32.07
C ARG A 176 -0.31 -40.75 33.03
N THR A 177 -0.50 -39.54 33.60
CA THR A 177 -1.59 -39.26 34.54
C THR A 177 -2.80 -38.69 33.79
N THR A 178 -3.94 -39.37 33.86
CA THR A 178 -5.21 -38.95 33.26
C THR A 178 -5.92 -37.88 34.10
N GLU A 179 -5.72 -37.87 35.42
CA GLU A 179 -6.29 -36.86 36.30
C GLU A 179 -5.79 -35.45 35.99
N GLY A 180 -6.73 -34.52 35.86
CA GLY A 180 -6.40 -33.12 35.57
C GLY A 180 -5.87 -32.81 34.17
N ARG A 181 -5.96 -33.77 33.22
CA ARG A 181 -5.47 -33.58 31.81
C ARG A 181 -6.08 -32.36 31.16
N SER A 182 -7.39 -32.18 31.26
CA SER A 182 -8.08 -31.02 30.66
C SER A 182 -7.60 -29.68 31.23
N SER A 183 -7.40 -29.61 32.54
CA SER A 183 -6.86 -28.41 33.20
C SER A 183 -5.42 -28.11 32.85
N ARG A 184 -4.60 -29.14 32.59
CA ARG A 184 -3.20 -28.96 32.12
C ARG A 184 -3.14 -28.46 30.70
N VAL A 185 -3.98 -29.03 29.80
CA VAL A 185 -4.08 -28.53 28.41
C VAL A 185 -4.51 -27.06 28.40
N LEU A 186 -5.54 -26.76 29.17
CA LEU A 186 -6.05 -25.39 29.25
C LEU A 186 -4.98 -24.41 29.77
N ARG A 187 -4.27 -24.78 30.87
CA ARG A 187 -3.17 -23.93 31.39
C ARG A 187 -2.04 -23.76 30.38
N ALA A 188 -1.63 -24.83 29.70
CA ALA A 188 -0.60 -24.74 28.67
C ALA A 188 -1.01 -23.81 27.51
N LEU A 189 -2.25 -23.92 27.04
CA LEU A 189 -2.78 -23.03 25.99
C LEU A 189 -2.85 -21.58 26.46
N VAL A 190 -3.28 -21.31 27.71
CA VAL A 190 -3.28 -19.95 28.26
C VAL A 190 -1.87 -19.37 28.28
N VAL A 191 -0.87 -20.14 28.73
CA VAL A 191 0.52 -19.69 28.73
C VAL A 191 1.02 -19.44 27.30
N THR A 192 0.73 -20.35 26.36
CA THR A 192 1.13 -20.19 24.95
C THR A 192 0.53 -18.91 24.35
N ILE A 193 -0.77 -18.66 24.56
CA ILE A 193 -1.44 -17.45 24.06
C ILE A 193 -0.88 -16.21 24.73
N ALA A 194 -0.65 -16.23 26.03
CA ALA A 194 -0.09 -15.10 26.76
C ALA A 194 1.31 -14.72 26.24
N VAL A 195 2.17 -15.72 26.02
CA VAL A 195 3.54 -15.50 25.49
C VAL A 195 3.48 -14.94 24.08
N ILE A 196 2.75 -15.60 23.15
CA ILE A 196 2.66 -15.16 21.76
C ILE A 196 1.99 -13.78 21.66
N GLY A 197 0.87 -13.59 22.36
CA GLY A 197 0.14 -12.32 22.37
C GLY A 197 0.96 -11.16 22.92
N SER A 198 1.65 -11.37 24.06
CA SER A 198 2.52 -10.32 24.63
C SER A 198 3.71 -10.00 23.73
N ALA A 199 4.38 -11.01 23.18
CA ALA A 199 5.50 -10.81 22.26
C ALA A 199 5.05 -10.05 21.00
N SER A 200 3.90 -10.45 20.41
CA SER A 200 3.32 -9.76 19.25
C SER A 200 2.89 -8.32 19.57
N PHE A 201 2.31 -8.08 20.76
CA PHE A 201 1.91 -6.72 21.14
C PHE A 201 3.12 -5.81 21.36
N VAL A 202 4.17 -6.28 22.05
CA VAL A 202 5.41 -5.52 22.21
C VAL A 202 6.04 -5.24 20.83
N TRP A 203 6.07 -6.24 19.96
CA TRP A 203 6.57 -6.06 18.59
C TRP A 203 5.73 -5.05 17.80
N SER A 204 4.40 -5.08 17.97
CA SER A 204 3.49 -4.10 17.38
C SER A 204 3.81 -2.67 17.82
N LEU A 205 4.07 -2.45 19.13
CA LEU A 205 4.44 -1.13 19.64
C LEU A 205 5.75 -0.62 19.01
N VAL A 206 6.77 -1.48 18.95
CA VAL A 206 8.09 -1.11 18.43
C VAL A 206 8.03 -0.83 16.94
N ARG A 207 7.43 -1.75 16.16
CA ARG A 207 7.40 -1.61 14.69
C ARG A 207 6.46 -0.51 14.22
N THR A 208 5.34 -0.28 14.90
CA THR A 208 4.43 0.84 14.53
C THR A 208 5.09 2.19 14.78
N GLY A 209 5.97 2.31 15.78
CA GLY A 209 6.73 3.53 16.00
C GLY A 209 7.86 3.76 15.00
N ALA A 210 8.37 2.70 14.38
CA ALA A 210 9.49 2.78 13.43
C ALA A 210 8.99 2.80 11.96
N GLU A 211 8.03 1.94 11.62
CA GLU A 211 7.54 1.75 10.24
C GLU A 211 6.04 1.41 10.27
N PRO A 212 5.15 2.38 10.45
CA PRO A 212 3.70 2.14 10.63
C PRO A 212 3.05 1.41 9.45
N GLN A 213 3.45 1.69 8.21
CA GLN A 213 2.90 1.03 7.02
C GLN A 213 3.26 -0.46 6.97
N SER A 214 4.53 -0.82 7.13
CA SER A 214 4.97 -2.21 7.23
C SER A 214 4.30 -2.93 8.41
N ALA A 215 4.18 -2.24 9.56
CA ALA A 215 3.51 -2.76 10.75
C ALA A 215 2.03 -3.04 10.52
N TYR A 216 1.35 -2.23 9.69
CA TYR A 216 -0.07 -2.39 9.36
C TYR A 216 -0.36 -3.75 8.72
N PHE A 217 0.46 -4.21 7.80
CA PHE A 217 0.30 -5.44 7.04
C PHE A 217 0.92 -6.68 7.71
N SER A 218 1.79 -6.50 8.71
CA SER A 218 2.57 -7.59 9.29
C SER A 218 1.72 -8.52 10.16
N THR A 219 1.81 -9.83 9.91
CA THR A 219 1.19 -10.85 10.78
C THR A 219 1.73 -10.80 12.20
N PHE A 220 3.01 -10.47 12.37
CA PHE A 220 3.64 -10.45 13.69
C PHE A 220 3.17 -9.29 14.57
N THR A 221 2.80 -8.16 13.99
CA THR A 221 2.23 -7.00 14.71
C THR A 221 0.75 -7.18 15.02
N ARG A 222 0.06 -8.09 14.33
CA ARG A 222 -1.39 -8.33 14.42
C ARG A 222 -1.79 -9.60 15.19
N ALA A 223 -0.85 -10.55 15.38
CA ALA A 223 -1.17 -11.85 15.98
C ALA A 223 -1.73 -11.74 17.41
N TRP A 224 -1.42 -10.68 18.17
CA TRP A 224 -1.95 -10.45 19.50
C TRP A 224 -3.47 -10.21 19.50
N GLU A 225 -4.04 -9.64 18.45
CA GLU A 225 -5.48 -9.40 18.30
C GLU A 225 -6.25 -10.74 18.22
N LEU A 226 -5.73 -11.66 17.39
CA LEU A 226 -6.24 -13.04 17.33
C LEU A 226 -6.01 -13.77 18.66
N ALA A 227 -4.87 -13.53 19.32
CA ALA A 227 -4.55 -14.12 20.63
C ALA A 227 -5.51 -13.63 21.73
N VAL A 228 -5.93 -12.37 21.74
CA VAL A 228 -6.97 -11.84 22.64
C VAL A 228 -8.28 -12.59 22.43
N GLY A 229 -8.72 -12.77 21.17
CA GLY A 229 -9.91 -13.56 20.86
C GLY A 229 -9.80 -15.01 21.34
N ALA A 230 -8.63 -15.64 21.14
CA ALA A 230 -8.33 -16.98 21.63
C ALA A 230 -8.37 -17.05 23.16
N GLY A 231 -7.85 -16.04 23.86
CA GLY A 231 -7.91 -15.91 25.31
C GLY A 231 -9.34 -15.86 25.84
N VAL A 232 -10.22 -15.09 25.18
CA VAL A 232 -11.66 -15.05 25.51
C VAL A 232 -12.28 -16.45 25.35
N ALA A 233 -11.96 -17.17 24.26
CA ALA A 233 -12.46 -18.53 24.05
C ALA A 233 -12.06 -19.50 25.18
N LEU A 234 -10.79 -19.43 25.63
CA LEU A 234 -10.30 -20.26 26.75
C LEU A 234 -10.97 -19.88 28.09
N ALA A 235 -11.19 -18.59 28.34
CA ALA A 235 -11.88 -18.11 29.54
C ALA A 235 -13.32 -18.63 29.57
N VAL A 236 -14.05 -18.55 28.48
CA VAL A 236 -15.42 -19.08 28.33
C VAL A 236 -15.44 -20.60 28.49
N HIS A 237 -14.50 -21.32 27.87
CA HIS A 237 -14.37 -22.77 27.99
C HIS A 237 -14.06 -23.22 29.41
N ALA A 238 -13.31 -22.41 30.18
CA ALA A 238 -13.03 -22.64 31.60
C ALA A 238 -14.24 -22.38 32.53
N GLY A 239 -15.40 -22.00 31.97
CA GLY A 239 -16.58 -21.62 32.72
C GLY A 239 -16.46 -20.27 33.45
N ARG A 240 -15.46 -19.46 33.08
CA ARG A 240 -15.34 -18.09 33.60
C ARG A 240 -16.30 -17.20 32.83
N THR A 241 -17.51 -17.04 33.36
CA THR A 241 -18.55 -16.22 32.73
C THR A 241 -19.07 -15.20 33.77
N LEU A 242 -19.63 -14.11 33.25
CA LEU A 242 -20.24 -13.09 34.11
C LEU A 242 -21.52 -13.63 34.76
N ARG A 243 -21.69 -13.46 36.08
CA ARG A 243 -22.86 -13.93 36.83
C ARG A 243 -23.99 -12.90 36.85
N HIS A 244 -23.68 -11.62 36.63
CA HIS A 244 -24.64 -10.54 36.76
C HIS A 244 -25.00 -9.91 35.43
N ARG A 245 -26.30 -9.82 35.14
CA ARG A 245 -26.83 -9.21 33.90
C ARG A 245 -26.35 -7.76 33.72
N ARG A 246 -26.36 -6.95 34.80
CA ARG A 246 -25.90 -5.54 34.71
C ARG A 246 -24.43 -5.45 34.25
N GLY A 247 -23.56 -6.30 34.79
CA GLY A 247 -22.15 -6.34 34.33
C GLY A 247 -22.01 -6.74 32.86
N ALA A 248 -22.81 -7.69 32.38
CA ALA A 248 -22.83 -8.07 30.96
C ALA A 248 -23.37 -6.94 30.08
N GLU A 249 -24.42 -6.21 30.48
CA GLU A 249 -24.94 -5.06 29.75
C GLU A 249 -23.88 -3.95 29.64
N VAL A 250 -23.26 -3.57 30.76
CA VAL A 250 -22.20 -2.53 30.74
C VAL A 250 -21.04 -2.93 29.82
N LEU A 251 -20.62 -4.20 29.91
CA LEU A 251 -19.47 -4.67 29.12
C LEU A 251 -19.77 -4.74 27.62
N VAL A 252 -20.99 -5.16 27.22
CA VAL A 252 -21.36 -5.20 25.77
C VAL A 252 -21.52 -3.79 25.23
N TRP A 253 -22.24 -2.89 25.93
CA TRP A 253 -22.40 -1.53 25.46
C TRP A 253 -21.08 -0.75 25.49
N GLY A 254 -20.26 -0.93 26.52
CA GLY A 254 -18.91 -0.34 26.58
C GLY A 254 -18.01 -0.83 25.44
N GLY A 255 -18.07 -2.13 25.12
CA GLY A 255 -17.32 -2.68 23.98
C GLY A 255 -17.78 -2.15 22.63
N LEU A 256 -19.10 -2.05 22.40
CA LEU A 256 -19.63 -1.44 21.17
C LEU A 256 -19.29 0.06 21.08
N ALA A 257 -19.36 0.77 22.22
CA ALA A 257 -18.97 2.18 22.27
C ALA A 257 -17.48 2.37 21.98
N ALA A 258 -16.60 1.48 22.46
CA ALA A 258 -15.16 1.52 22.15
C ALA A 258 -14.90 1.31 20.65
N ILE A 259 -15.57 0.33 20.02
CA ILE A 259 -15.46 0.11 18.57
C ILE A 259 -15.95 1.34 17.80
N LEU A 260 -17.10 1.89 18.17
CA LEU A 260 -17.65 3.08 17.53
C LEU A 260 -16.75 4.30 17.72
N ALA A 261 -16.20 4.50 18.93
CA ALA A 261 -15.27 5.60 19.20
C ALA A 261 -14.02 5.50 18.31
N ALA A 262 -13.45 4.29 18.12
CA ALA A 262 -12.35 4.09 17.20
C ALA A 262 -12.74 4.43 15.76
N CYS A 263 -13.93 4.01 15.29
CA CYS A 263 -14.41 4.33 13.94
C CYS A 263 -14.59 5.84 13.68
N LEU A 264 -14.94 6.61 14.73
CA LEU A 264 -15.22 8.04 14.62
C LEU A 264 -13.99 8.94 14.86
N ALA A 265 -13.04 8.46 15.67
CA ALA A 265 -11.92 9.27 16.14
C ALA A 265 -10.57 8.95 15.47
N PHE A 266 -10.43 7.76 14.88
CA PHE A 266 -9.21 7.38 14.18
C PHE A 266 -9.27 7.85 12.72
N ASP A 267 -8.13 8.21 12.17
CA ASP A 267 -7.96 8.58 10.77
C ASP A 267 -6.63 8.01 10.23
N GLU A 268 -6.30 8.34 9.00
CA GLU A 268 -5.11 7.86 8.28
C GLU A 268 -3.81 8.43 8.86
N THR A 269 -3.88 9.49 9.67
CA THR A 269 -2.70 10.11 10.29
C THR A 269 -2.26 9.41 11.57
N LEU A 270 -3.09 8.49 12.09
CA LEU A 270 -2.78 7.76 13.31
C LEU A 270 -1.81 6.61 13.02
N ALA A 271 -0.67 6.61 13.72
CA ALA A 271 0.25 5.47 13.69
C ALA A 271 -0.46 4.19 14.18
N PHE A 272 -0.74 3.29 13.25
CA PHE A 272 -1.55 2.09 13.47
C PHE A 272 -0.83 0.82 12.97
N PRO A 273 -0.90 -0.34 13.70
CA PRO A 273 -1.80 -0.67 14.79
C PRO A 273 -1.35 -0.21 16.19
N GLY A 274 -0.11 -0.46 16.60
CA GLY A 274 0.46 -0.06 17.90
C GLY A 274 -0.50 -0.23 19.08
N TYR A 275 -0.51 0.77 19.97
CA TYR A 275 -1.42 0.78 21.12
C TYR A 275 -2.87 1.16 20.74
N ALA A 276 -3.05 1.86 19.63
CA ALA A 276 -4.37 2.33 19.20
C ALA A 276 -5.33 1.17 18.90
N ALA A 277 -4.84 0.08 18.30
CA ALA A 277 -5.61 -1.12 18.04
C ALA A 277 -6.17 -1.79 19.33
N ALA A 278 -5.62 -1.46 20.51
CA ALA A 278 -6.15 -1.99 21.76
C ALA A 278 -7.61 -1.56 22.03
N LEU A 279 -8.03 -0.39 21.56
CA LEU A 279 -9.39 0.10 21.76
C LEU A 279 -10.44 -0.78 21.08
N PRO A 280 -10.42 -1.02 19.74
CA PRO A 280 -11.38 -1.90 19.08
C PRO A 280 -11.20 -3.38 19.48
N VAL A 281 -9.97 -3.85 19.72
CA VAL A 281 -9.66 -5.23 20.11
C VAL A 281 -10.26 -5.58 21.47
N LEU A 282 -10.01 -4.76 22.50
CA LEU A 282 -10.55 -4.98 23.82
C LEU A 282 -12.06 -4.74 23.85
N GLY A 283 -12.58 -3.77 23.08
CA GLY A 283 -14.00 -3.58 22.87
C GLY A 283 -14.68 -4.85 22.33
N THR A 284 -14.10 -5.46 21.30
CA THR A 284 -14.58 -6.72 20.71
C THR A 284 -14.51 -7.87 21.70
N ALA A 285 -13.40 -8.01 22.42
CA ALA A 285 -13.22 -9.03 23.46
C ALA A 285 -14.30 -8.91 24.54
N ALA A 286 -14.63 -7.69 24.97
CA ALA A 286 -15.68 -7.39 25.93
C ALA A 286 -17.06 -7.86 25.44
N VAL A 287 -17.42 -7.56 24.17
CA VAL A 287 -18.68 -8.01 23.56
C VAL A 287 -18.74 -9.53 23.49
N LEU A 288 -17.69 -10.19 23.03
CA LEU A 288 -17.63 -11.65 22.90
C LEU A 288 -17.71 -12.36 24.26
N TYR A 289 -17.01 -11.83 25.28
CA TYR A 289 -16.99 -12.39 26.61
C TYR A 289 -18.35 -12.24 27.34
N ALA A 290 -18.93 -11.05 27.28
CA ALA A 290 -20.21 -10.78 27.90
C ALA A 290 -21.37 -11.54 27.24
N GLY A 291 -21.35 -11.67 25.91
CA GLY A 291 -22.36 -12.43 25.17
C GLY A 291 -22.22 -13.95 25.28
N ALA A 292 -21.17 -14.49 25.89
CA ALA A 292 -20.98 -15.92 26.11
C ALA A 292 -21.85 -16.50 27.25
N HIS A 293 -22.57 -15.68 27.98
CA HIS A 293 -23.42 -16.10 29.06
C HIS A 293 -24.71 -16.75 28.53
N ALA A 294 -24.94 -18.04 28.85
CA ALA A 294 -26.05 -18.81 28.28
C ALA A 294 -27.43 -18.29 28.73
N ASP A 295 -27.51 -17.72 29.93
CA ASP A 295 -28.76 -17.37 30.61
C ASP A 295 -29.12 -15.89 30.58
N VAL A 296 -28.24 -15.05 30.02
CA VAL A 296 -28.39 -13.58 30.00
C VAL A 296 -28.39 -13.03 28.59
N THR A 297 -29.56 -12.74 28.05
CA THR A 297 -29.65 -11.95 26.83
C THR A 297 -29.55 -10.46 27.16
N THR A 298 -28.44 -9.82 26.77
CA THR A 298 -28.26 -8.37 26.88
C THR A 298 -29.10 -7.62 25.85
N SER A 299 -29.40 -6.34 26.10
CA SER A 299 -30.15 -5.50 25.17
C SER A 299 -29.34 -5.30 23.86
N ALA A 300 -28.03 -5.05 23.96
CA ALA A 300 -27.14 -4.96 22.82
C ALA A 300 -26.98 -6.30 22.09
N GLY A 301 -26.90 -7.43 22.82
CA GLY A 301 -26.89 -8.76 22.20
C GLY A 301 -28.17 -9.05 21.40
N ARG A 302 -29.34 -8.54 21.84
CA ARG A 302 -30.59 -8.62 21.09
C ARG A 302 -30.54 -7.75 19.82
N LEU A 303 -29.97 -6.53 19.93
CA LEU A 303 -29.77 -5.64 18.78
C LEU A 303 -28.87 -6.30 17.73
N LEU A 304 -27.75 -6.87 18.14
CA LEU A 304 -26.86 -7.62 17.25
C LEU A 304 -27.51 -8.88 16.65
N SER A 305 -28.52 -9.43 17.30
CA SER A 305 -29.22 -10.65 16.86
C SER A 305 -30.44 -10.39 15.99
N VAL A 306 -30.75 -9.12 15.62
CA VAL A 306 -31.85 -8.84 14.71
C VAL A 306 -31.60 -9.42 13.30
N ARG A 307 -32.67 -9.78 12.58
CA ARG A 307 -32.55 -10.49 11.30
C ARG A 307 -31.63 -9.77 10.27
N PRO A 308 -31.71 -8.45 10.05
CA PRO A 308 -30.82 -7.77 9.09
C PRO A 308 -29.34 -7.93 9.47
N MET A 309 -28.99 -7.72 10.74
CA MET A 309 -27.60 -7.86 11.22
C MET A 309 -27.07 -9.30 11.02
N ARG A 310 -27.90 -10.30 11.28
CA ARG A 310 -27.53 -11.71 11.07
C ARG A 310 -27.30 -12.01 9.59
N VAL A 311 -28.16 -11.50 8.72
CA VAL A 311 -28.07 -11.71 7.27
C VAL A 311 -26.77 -11.07 6.73
N VAL A 312 -26.50 -9.81 7.07
CA VAL A 312 -25.26 -9.14 6.69
C VAL A 312 -24.04 -9.87 7.26
N GLY A 313 -24.10 -10.29 8.53
CA GLY A 313 -23.03 -11.08 9.15
C GLY A 313 -22.78 -12.44 8.47
N ASP A 314 -23.83 -13.09 7.98
CA ASP A 314 -23.68 -14.32 7.19
C ASP A 314 -23.01 -14.08 5.84
N TRP A 315 -23.25 -12.92 5.21
CA TRP A 315 -22.64 -12.52 3.94
C TRP A 315 -21.30 -11.81 4.10
N SER A 316 -20.91 -11.46 5.33
CA SER A 316 -19.77 -10.56 5.61
C SER A 316 -18.47 -10.98 4.91
N TYR A 317 -18.22 -12.28 4.73
CA TYR A 317 -17.03 -12.76 4.00
C TYR A 317 -17.10 -12.41 2.50
N SER A 318 -18.18 -12.81 1.82
CA SER A 318 -18.35 -12.47 0.41
C SER A 318 -18.46 -10.97 0.17
N LEU A 319 -19.10 -10.25 1.11
CA LEU A 319 -19.23 -8.78 1.06
C LEU A 319 -17.86 -8.09 1.23
N TYR A 320 -17.02 -8.58 2.15
CA TYR A 320 -15.64 -8.11 2.32
C TYR A 320 -14.80 -8.34 1.05
N LEU A 321 -14.99 -9.45 0.34
CA LEU A 321 -14.25 -9.72 -0.87
C LEU A 321 -14.65 -8.82 -2.05
N TRP A 322 -15.95 -8.51 -2.21
CA TRP A 322 -16.43 -7.75 -3.37
C TRP A 322 -16.36 -6.24 -3.24
N HIS A 323 -16.44 -5.69 -2.01
CA HIS A 323 -16.57 -4.24 -1.84
C HIS A 323 -15.35 -3.47 -2.37
N TRP A 324 -14.14 -3.96 -2.11
CA TRP A 324 -12.91 -3.28 -2.42
C TRP A 324 -12.62 -3.21 -3.94
N PRO A 325 -12.62 -4.33 -4.70
CA PRO A 325 -12.43 -4.25 -6.14
C PRO A 325 -13.46 -3.35 -6.84
N LEU A 326 -14.69 -3.34 -6.37
CA LEU A 326 -15.74 -2.49 -6.93
C LEU A 326 -15.53 -1.01 -6.63
N LEU A 327 -14.84 -0.65 -5.58
CA LEU A 327 -14.52 0.74 -5.25
C LEU A 327 -13.21 1.21 -5.89
N ILE A 328 -12.28 0.30 -6.23
CA ILE A 328 -10.96 0.66 -6.76
C ILE A 328 -10.88 0.55 -8.29
N VAL A 329 -11.39 -0.51 -8.91
CA VAL A 329 -11.27 -0.70 -10.37
C VAL A 329 -11.97 0.43 -11.17
N PRO A 330 -13.21 0.87 -10.85
CA PRO A 330 -13.87 1.88 -11.67
C PRO A 330 -13.19 3.26 -11.65
N PRO A 331 -12.73 3.85 -10.54
CA PRO A 331 -12.03 5.14 -10.58
C PRO A 331 -10.71 5.05 -11.34
N THR A 332 -9.96 3.96 -11.18
CA THR A 332 -8.74 3.72 -11.95
C THR A 332 -9.03 3.65 -13.44
N ALA A 333 -10.03 2.87 -13.85
CA ALA A 333 -10.45 2.73 -15.25
C ALA A 333 -11.01 4.03 -15.87
N LEU A 334 -11.58 4.91 -15.05
CA LEU A 334 -12.15 6.20 -15.49
C LEU A 334 -11.15 7.36 -15.42
N GLY A 335 -9.99 7.17 -14.80
CA GLY A 335 -9.00 8.21 -14.55
C GLY A 335 -9.54 9.39 -13.72
N ARG A 336 -10.54 9.15 -12.85
CA ARG A 336 -11.16 10.17 -12.00
C ARG A 336 -11.84 9.57 -10.77
N ASP A 337 -12.01 10.40 -9.77
CA ASP A 337 -12.76 10.04 -8.57
C ASP A 337 -14.24 9.72 -8.87
N LEU A 338 -14.78 8.81 -8.07
CA LEU A 338 -16.19 8.43 -8.14
C LEU A 338 -17.10 9.51 -7.57
N ARG A 339 -18.19 9.76 -8.24
CA ARG A 339 -19.26 10.62 -7.71
C ARG A 339 -20.01 9.88 -6.58
N PRO A 340 -20.61 10.59 -5.61
CA PRO A 340 -21.30 9.95 -4.49
C PRO A 340 -22.38 8.94 -4.89
N LEU A 341 -23.12 9.20 -5.98
CA LEU A 341 -24.12 8.26 -6.50
C LEU A 341 -23.47 6.99 -7.06
N GLU A 342 -22.33 7.11 -7.74
CA GLU A 342 -21.59 5.97 -8.27
C GLU A 342 -21.11 5.07 -7.12
N VAL A 343 -20.56 5.66 -6.05
CA VAL A 343 -20.17 4.93 -4.82
C VAL A 343 -21.36 4.17 -4.23
N VAL A 344 -22.52 4.82 -4.09
CA VAL A 344 -23.73 4.16 -3.55
C VAL A 344 -24.16 2.98 -4.44
N LEU A 345 -24.14 3.14 -5.76
CA LEU A 345 -24.50 2.09 -6.70
C LEU A 345 -23.51 0.91 -6.65
N LEU A 346 -22.21 1.19 -6.55
CA LEU A 346 -21.17 0.15 -6.44
C LEU A 346 -21.25 -0.60 -5.11
N VAL A 347 -21.53 0.10 -4.01
CA VAL A 347 -21.79 -0.55 -2.72
C VAL A 347 -23.03 -1.43 -2.80
N ALA A 348 -24.12 -0.95 -3.41
CA ALA A 348 -25.33 -1.76 -3.62
C ALA A 348 -25.02 -3.01 -4.49
N LEU A 349 -24.21 -2.87 -5.54
CA LEU A 349 -23.74 -3.98 -6.37
C LEU A 349 -22.89 -4.97 -5.55
N ALA A 350 -22.04 -4.47 -4.62
CA ALA A 350 -21.28 -5.33 -3.71
C ALA A 350 -22.19 -6.21 -2.85
N PHE A 351 -23.30 -5.67 -2.34
CA PHE A 351 -24.30 -6.45 -1.59
C PHE A 351 -24.97 -7.52 -2.47
N GLU A 352 -25.34 -7.19 -3.70
CA GLU A 352 -25.96 -8.15 -4.62
C GLU A 352 -24.98 -9.27 -5.00
N LEU A 353 -23.73 -8.92 -5.38
CA LEU A 353 -22.71 -9.91 -5.71
C LEU A 353 -22.34 -10.77 -4.49
N ALA A 354 -22.29 -10.19 -3.31
CA ALA A 354 -22.07 -10.93 -2.06
C ALA A 354 -23.21 -11.92 -1.79
N TYR A 355 -24.47 -11.52 -1.99
CA TYR A 355 -25.62 -12.40 -1.87
C TYR A 355 -25.55 -13.56 -2.88
N LEU A 356 -25.27 -13.27 -4.15
CA LEU A 356 -25.16 -14.28 -5.20
C LEU A 356 -24.01 -15.26 -4.90
N THR A 357 -22.84 -14.75 -4.55
CA THR A 357 -21.67 -15.56 -4.19
C THR A 357 -21.96 -16.41 -2.95
N HIS A 358 -22.55 -15.83 -1.90
CA HIS A 358 -22.93 -16.57 -0.71
C HIS A 358 -23.94 -17.69 -1.04
N ARG A 359 -24.97 -17.38 -1.83
CA ARG A 359 -26.07 -18.31 -2.14
C ARG A 359 -25.67 -19.44 -3.09
N PHE A 360 -24.90 -19.13 -4.12
CA PHE A 360 -24.63 -20.06 -5.23
C PHE A 360 -23.22 -20.67 -5.19
N VAL A 361 -22.27 -20.02 -4.52
CA VAL A 361 -20.89 -20.49 -4.41
C VAL A 361 -20.60 -20.97 -2.99
N GLU A 362 -20.65 -20.10 -1.97
CA GLU A 362 -20.24 -20.43 -0.60
C GLU A 362 -21.12 -21.54 0.02
N GLN A 363 -22.44 -21.39 -0.02
CA GLN A 363 -23.37 -22.31 0.65
C GLN A 363 -23.30 -23.77 0.12
N PRO A 364 -23.22 -24.04 -1.20
CA PRO A 364 -23.11 -25.42 -1.71
C PRO A 364 -21.86 -26.14 -1.20
N PHE A 365 -20.72 -25.46 -1.14
CA PHE A 365 -19.48 -26.03 -0.60
C PHE A 365 -19.53 -26.17 0.93
N ARG A 366 -20.04 -25.17 1.64
CA ARG A 366 -20.16 -25.15 3.10
C ARG A 366 -21.09 -26.24 3.63
N THR A 367 -22.22 -26.50 2.94
CA THR A 367 -23.20 -27.53 3.32
C THR A 367 -22.80 -28.94 2.87
N ARG A 368 -21.60 -29.13 2.34
CA ARG A 368 -21.06 -30.43 1.85
C ARG A 368 -21.80 -31.02 0.69
N ARG A 369 -22.63 -30.30 -0.04
CA ARG A 369 -23.33 -30.81 -1.24
C ARG A 369 -22.33 -31.23 -2.31
N ILE A 370 -21.19 -30.49 -2.46
CA ILE A 370 -20.20 -30.74 -3.51
C ILE A 370 -19.05 -31.64 -3.01
N SER A 371 -18.64 -31.54 -1.74
CA SER A 371 -17.50 -32.29 -1.21
C SER A 371 -17.70 -32.75 0.23
N ALA A 372 -18.34 -33.94 0.38
CA ALA A 372 -18.64 -34.48 1.70
C ALA A 372 -17.43 -35.04 2.46
N ARG A 373 -16.43 -35.63 1.74
CA ARG A 373 -15.27 -36.29 2.36
C ARG A 373 -14.14 -35.27 2.65
N PRO A 374 -13.53 -35.26 3.87
CA PRO A 374 -12.47 -34.29 4.20
C PRO A 374 -11.29 -34.30 3.23
N ARG A 375 -10.77 -35.48 2.87
CA ARG A 375 -9.64 -35.61 1.93
C ARG A 375 -9.95 -35.04 0.55
N ARG A 376 -11.19 -35.16 0.05
CA ARG A 376 -11.59 -34.56 -1.24
C ARG A 376 -11.71 -33.05 -1.16
N ALA A 377 -12.06 -32.49 0.00
CA ALA A 377 -12.12 -31.04 0.17
C ALA A 377 -10.72 -30.38 0.15
N LEU A 378 -9.66 -31.10 0.50
CA LEU A 378 -8.28 -30.58 0.41
C LEU A 378 -7.81 -30.42 -1.04
N ILE A 379 -8.44 -31.09 -2.01
CA ILE A 379 -8.20 -30.90 -3.45
C ILE A 379 -8.58 -29.47 -3.88
N LEU A 380 -9.43 -28.77 -3.12
CA LEU A 380 -9.77 -27.38 -3.40
C LEU A 380 -8.56 -26.45 -3.38
N TYR A 381 -7.50 -26.74 -2.57
CA TYR A 381 -6.27 -25.92 -2.54
C TYR A 381 -5.53 -25.93 -3.88
N PRO A 382 -5.11 -27.09 -4.44
CA PRO A 382 -4.45 -27.09 -5.74
C PRO A 382 -5.37 -26.63 -6.88
N VAL A 383 -6.69 -26.90 -6.81
CA VAL A 383 -7.64 -26.38 -7.81
C VAL A 383 -7.73 -24.87 -7.74
N PHE A 384 -7.80 -24.28 -6.55
CA PHE A 384 -7.80 -22.85 -6.35
C PHE A 384 -6.53 -22.22 -6.89
N LEU A 385 -5.35 -22.74 -6.49
CA LEU A 385 -4.06 -22.25 -6.97
C LEU A 385 -3.93 -22.37 -8.49
N GLY A 386 -4.34 -23.51 -9.06
CA GLY A 386 -4.33 -23.72 -10.50
C GLY A 386 -5.25 -22.75 -11.25
N LEU A 387 -6.45 -22.51 -10.73
CA LEU A 387 -7.42 -21.61 -11.35
C LEU A 387 -6.90 -20.15 -11.31
N VAL A 388 -6.49 -19.65 -10.14
CA VAL A 388 -6.00 -18.29 -10.00
C VAL A 388 -4.69 -18.11 -10.78
N GLY A 389 -3.76 -19.08 -10.68
CA GLY A 389 -2.49 -19.05 -11.42
C GLY A 389 -2.69 -19.06 -12.92
N SER A 390 -3.64 -19.87 -13.44
CA SER A 390 -3.96 -19.87 -14.87
C SER A 390 -4.60 -18.56 -15.32
N THR A 391 -5.47 -17.97 -14.49
CA THR A 391 -6.11 -16.69 -14.82
C THR A 391 -5.09 -15.55 -14.79
N ALA A 392 -4.24 -15.49 -13.78
CA ALA A 392 -3.18 -14.48 -13.66
C ALA A 392 -2.17 -14.63 -14.82
N GLY A 393 -1.73 -15.86 -15.12
CA GLY A 393 -0.83 -16.14 -16.22
C GLY A 393 -1.42 -15.82 -17.59
N ALA A 394 -2.71 -16.09 -17.80
CA ALA A 394 -3.41 -15.71 -19.03
C ALA A 394 -3.57 -14.18 -19.13
N GLY A 395 -3.89 -13.53 -18.02
CA GLY A 395 -3.96 -12.06 -17.96
C GLY A 395 -2.61 -11.42 -18.30
N TRP A 396 -1.55 -11.90 -17.69
CA TRP A 396 -0.18 -11.43 -17.98
C TRP A 396 0.20 -11.66 -19.45
N ALA A 397 0.04 -12.89 -19.96
CA ALA A 397 0.36 -13.20 -21.36
C ALA A 397 -0.46 -12.38 -22.37
N TRP A 398 -1.70 -12.07 -22.04
CA TRP A 398 -2.54 -11.19 -22.85
C TRP A 398 -2.06 -9.74 -22.80
N SER A 399 -1.64 -9.26 -21.63
CA SER A 399 -1.11 -7.93 -21.42
C SER A 399 0.23 -7.75 -22.16
N ASP A 400 1.14 -8.71 -22.01
CA ASP A 400 2.42 -8.76 -22.70
C ASP A 400 2.27 -8.80 -24.25
N TYR A 401 1.34 -9.62 -24.73
CA TYR A 401 0.98 -9.65 -26.16
C TYR A 401 0.49 -8.27 -26.66
N ARG A 402 -0.29 -7.55 -25.85
CA ARG A 402 -0.78 -6.22 -26.20
C ARG A 402 0.33 -5.16 -26.24
N VAL A 403 1.28 -5.19 -25.31
CA VAL A 403 2.46 -4.30 -25.35
C VAL A 403 3.29 -4.57 -26.60
N SER A 404 3.47 -5.83 -26.97
CA SER A 404 4.26 -6.21 -28.15
C SER A 404 3.57 -5.94 -29.49
N GLU A 405 2.25 -5.68 -29.53
CA GLU A 405 1.47 -5.47 -30.76
C GLU A 405 1.36 -3.98 -31.18
N HIS A 406 2.29 -3.10 -30.77
CA HIS A 406 2.26 -1.67 -31.13
C HIS A 406 2.45 -1.37 -32.62
N GLY A 407 2.44 -2.35 -33.50
CA GLY A 407 2.61 -2.17 -34.94
C GLY A 407 4.02 -1.67 -35.31
N ASP A 408 4.23 -1.30 -36.60
CA ASP A 408 5.49 -0.73 -37.08
C ASP A 408 5.43 0.82 -37.05
N THR A 409 5.03 1.44 -35.93
CA THR A 409 5.03 2.90 -35.79
C THR A 409 6.46 3.39 -35.57
N PRO A 410 7.04 4.18 -36.50
CA PRO A 410 8.42 4.62 -36.37
C PRO A 410 8.58 5.66 -35.24
N ALA A 411 9.82 5.82 -34.78
CA ALA A 411 10.20 6.91 -33.89
C ALA A 411 9.82 8.28 -34.46
N ILE A 412 9.48 9.22 -33.61
CA ILE A 412 9.19 10.60 -33.98
C ILE A 412 10.51 11.27 -34.35
N THR A 413 10.51 11.99 -35.48
CA THR A 413 11.68 12.75 -35.92
C THR A 413 11.32 14.19 -36.25
N THR A 414 12.27 15.09 -36.13
CA THR A 414 12.12 16.52 -36.48
C THR A 414 11.74 16.70 -37.95
N SER A 415 12.30 15.87 -38.82
CA SER A 415 12.05 15.92 -40.27
C SER A 415 10.61 15.61 -40.68
N GLN A 416 9.87 14.80 -39.90
CA GLN A 416 8.44 14.51 -40.15
C GLN A 416 7.58 15.78 -40.11
N PHE A 417 8.01 16.79 -39.35
CA PHE A 417 7.30 18.06 -39.18
C PHE A 417 7.99 19.25 -39.84
N GLY A 418 9.00 18.99 -40.67
CA GLY A 418 9.71 20.03 -41.39
C GLY A 418 10.61 20.90 -40.51
N ILE A 419 10.96 20.42 -39.32
CA ILE A 419 11.91 21.06 -38.43
C ILE A 419 13.32 20.71 -38.87
N THR A 420 14.16 21.72 -39.09
CA THR A 420 15.51 21.56 -39.62
C THR A 420 16.59 21.45 -38.56
N ASP A 421 16.23 21.79 -37.33
CA ASP A 421 17.08 21.65 -36.16
C ASP A 421 16.91 20.22 -35.60
N ASP A 422 18.03 19.63 -35.15
CA ASP A 422 18.05 18.27 -34.57
C ASP A 422 18.38 18.32 -33.06
N GLY A 423 18.32 19.50 -32.41
CA GLY A 423 18.52 19.66 -30.99
C GLY A 423 17.40 19.02 -30.14
N PRO A 424 17.63 18.87 -28.83
CA PRO A 424 16.65 18.24 -27.94
C PRO A 424 15.33 19.01 -27.91
N GLU A 425 15.34 20.33 -27.96
CA GLU A 425 14.14 21.18 -27.98
C GLU A 425 13.33 20.96 -29.28
N ALA A 426 14.03 20.82 -30.41
CA ALA A 426 13.39 20.55 -31.70
C ALA A 426 12.69 19.18 -31.71
N LEU A 427 13.29 18.17 -31.08
CA LEU A 427 12.70 16.85 -30.95
C LEU A 427 11.50 16.85 -30.02
N VAL A 428 11.54 17.63 -28.93
CA VAL A 428 10.37 17.85 -28.03
C VAL A 428 9.25 18.53 -28.82
N GLN A 429 9.56 19.57 -29.61
CA GLN A 429 8.57 20.25 -30.47
C GLN A 429 7.94 19.28 -31.47
N ALA A 430 8.74 18.42 -32.11
CA ALA A 430 8.24 17.40 -33.02
C ALA A 430 7.32 16.40 -32.32
N SER A 431 7.65 16.01 -31.08
CA SER A 431 6.86 15.09 -30.27
C SER A 431 5.53 15.71 -29.84
N VAL A 432 5.50 17.00 -29.50
CA VAL A 432 4.26 17.75 -29.25
C VAL A 432 3.38 17.82 -30.51
N LEU A 433 3.94 18.05 -31.67
CA LEU A 433 3.18 18.05 -32.94
C LEU A 433 2.62 16.67 -33.27
N ALA A 434 3.39 15.59 -33.00
CA ALA A 434 2.90 14.22 -33.12
C ALA A 434 1.72 13.95 -32.20
N ALA A 435 1.79 14.41 -30.94
CA ALA A 435 0.73 14.31 -29.96
C ALA A 435 -0.53 15.12 -30.37
N GLN A 436 -0.35 16.36 -30.82
CA GLN A 436 -1.45 17.19 -31.36
C GLN A 436 -2.12 16.56 -32.58
N SER A 437 -1.37 15.80 -33.36
CA SER A 437 -1.85 15.04 -34.52
C SER A 437 -2.44 13.68 -34.14
N ARG A 438 -2.46 13.32 -32.84
CA ARG A 438 -2.95 12.06 -32.30
C ARG A 438 -2.30 10.85 -32.96
N GLN A 439 -0.99 10.90 -33.14
CA GLN A 439 -0.25 9.76 -33.70
C GLN A 439 -0.21 8.60 -32.71
N ALA A 440 -0.15 7.39 -33.23
CA ALA A 440 0.06 6.20 -32.41
C ALA A 440 1.45 6.24 -31.76
N THR A 441 1.55 5.65 -30.59
CA THR A 441 2.82 5.49 -29.86
C THR A 441 3.85 4.72 -30.71
N PRO A 442 5.14 5.15 -30.76
CA PRO A 442 6.20 4.39 -31.40
C PRO A 442 6.31 2.96 -30.91
N SER A 443 6.65 2.01 -31.79
CA SER A 443 6.79 0.60 -31.41
C SER A 443 8.07 0.30 -30.62
N ASP A 444 9.13 1.07 -30.87
CA ASP A 444 10.45 0.87 -30.26
C ASP A 444 10.67 1.86 -29.12
N LEU A 445 9.84 1.77 -28.07
CA LEU A 445 10.02 2.62 -26.89
C LEU A 445 11.27 2.25 -26.11
N THR A 446 11.97 3.27 -25.60
CA THR A 446 13.13 3.11 -24.71
C THR A 446 12.96 4.00 -23.47
N PRO A 447 13.02 3.45 -22.22
CA PRO A 447 13.06 2.01 -21.95
C PRO A 447 11.78 1.29 -22.39
N ASP A 448 11.80 -0.06 -22.39
CA ASP A 448 10.55 -0.82 -22.56
C ASP A 448 9.56 -0.48 -21.46
N LEU A 449 8.27 -0.42 -21.78
CA LEU A 449 7.22 -0.08 -20.81
C LEU A 449 7.21 -0.97 -19.56
N VAL A 450 7.56 -2.26 -19.72
CA VAL A 450 7.60 -3.20 -18.58
C VAL A 450 8.80 -2.97 -17.67
N ASP A 451 9.86 -2.35 -18.17
CA ASP A 451 11.10 -2.03 -17.44
C ASP A 451 11.14 -0.56 -16.98
N LEU A 452 10.08 0.21 -17.25
CA LEU A 452 10.04 1.66 -17.00
C LEU A 452 10.27 2.02 -15.51
N GLU A 453 9.70 1.25 -14.59
CA GLU A 453 9.89 1.48 -13.14
C GLU A 453 11.33 1.23 -12.69
N ASP A 454 12.05 0.33 -13.38
CA ASP A 454 13.42 -0.04 -13.09
C ASP A 454 14.46 0.86 -13.78
N ASP A 455 14.03 1.78 -14.66
CA ASP A 455 14.91 2.73 -15.37
C ASP A 455 15.33 3.89 -14.47
N LEU A 456 16.20 3.58 -13.53
CA LEU A 456 16.71 4.41 -12.45
C LEU A 456 18.22 4.33 -12.40
N ALA A 457 18.89 5.45 -12.07
CA ALA A 457 20.34 5.46 -11.90
C ALA A 457 20.79 4.48 -10.83
N ASP A 458 21.67 3.54 -11.22
CA ASP A 458 22.35 2.65 -10.26
C ASP A 458 23.49 3.42 -9.61
N VAL A 459 23.34 3.72 -8.32
CA VAL A 459 24.34 4.42 -7.52
C VAL A 459 25.14 3.48 -6.61
N GLY A 460 24.91 2.17 -6.72
CA GLY A 460 25.60 1.15 -5.91
C GLY A 460 25.48 1.43 -4.42
N ASP A 461 26.61 1.36 -3.71
CA ASP A 461 26.70 1.61 -2.26
C ASP A 461 26.61 3.12 -1.90
N CYS A 462 26.46 4.02 -2.87
CA CYS A 462 26.40 5.47 -2.68
C CYS A 462 24.97 5.99 -2.38
N LEU A 463 24.07 5.12 -1.95
CA LEU A 463 22.76 5.51 -1.45
C LEU A 463 22.88 5.96 0.01
N TYR A 464 22.57 7.23 0.27
CA TYR A 464 22.56 7.78 1.64
C TYR A 464 21.21 7.51 2.34
N GLU A 465 20.71 6.28 2.22
CA GLU A 465 19.49 5.83 2.87
C GLU A 465 19.82 5.29 4.27
N GLY A 466 19.09 5.77 5.27
CA GLY A 466 19.18 5.32 6.66
C GLY A 466 20.50 5.69 7.37
N GLY A 467 20.45 5.77 8.69
CA GLY A 467 21.62 6.03 9.53
C GLY A 467 22.18 7.45 9.43
N THR A 468 23.24 7.69 10.20
CA THR A 468 23.90 9.01 10.31
C THR A 468 25.41 8.94 10.05
N ALA A 469 25.93 7.81 9.58
CA ALA A 469 27.32 7.62 9.24
C ALA A 469 27.43 7.33 7.73
N TRP A 470 27.71 8.39 6.96
CA TRP A 470 27.84 8.32 5.51
C TRP A 470 29.31 8.51 5.10
N GLU A 471 29.72 7.83 4.05
CA GLU A 471 31.03 7.96 3.45
C GLU A 471 30.90 8.51 2.03
N LEU A 472 31.87 9.38 1.63
CA LEU A 472 31.89 9.91 0.27
C LEU A 472 32.19 8.81 -0.74
N CYS A 473 31.47 8.83 -1.85
CA CYS A 473 31.53 7.84 -2.90
C CYS A 473 31.86 8.54 -4.24
N PRO A 474 33.15 8.56 -4.64
CA PRO A 474 33.56 9.21 -5.89
C PRO A 474 33.07 8.43 -7.10
N GLN A 475 32.62 9.16 -8.12
CA GLN A 475 32.15 8.68 -9.41
C GLN A 475 32.83 9.50 -10.54
N GLY A 476 32.50 9.18 -11.81
CA GLY A 476 33.04 9.90 -12.96
C GLY A 476 34.46 9.51 -13.32
N ASP A 477 35.37 10.50 -13.48
CA ASP A 477 36.79 10.25 -13.78
C ASP A 477 37.60 10.18 -12.49
N ASP A 478 38.05 8.98 -12.12
CA ASP A 478 38.90 8.75 -10.94
C ASP A 478 40.22 9.55 -10.93
N ASN A 479 40.70 9.92 -12.12
CA ASN A 479 41.92 10.70 -12.29
C ASN A 479 41.65 12.19 -12.60
N GLY A 480 40.39 12.60 -12.53
CA GLY A 480 39.97 13.97 -12.77
C GLY A 480 40.63 14.94 -11.77
N ASP A 481 41.10 16.06 -12.29
CA ASP A 481 41.71 17.14 -11.52
C ASP A 481 40.70 18.19 -11.04
N LYS A 482 39.46 18.09 -11.50
CA LYS A 482 38.32 18.92 -11.11
C LYS A 482 37.32 18.16 -10.27
N THR A 483 36.63 18.86 -9.39
CA THR A 483 35.60 18.26 -8.52
C THR A 483 34.22 18.84 -8.86
N LEU A 484 33.27 17.92 -9.13
CA LEU A 484 31.86 18.21 -9.30
C LEU A 484 31.06 17.60 -8.12
N VAL A 485 30.19 18.38 -7.52
CA VAL A 485 29.21 17.86 -6.56
C VAL A 485 27.80 18.10 -7.07
N VAL A 486 26.98 17.07 -7.04
CA VAL A 486 25.53 17.17 -7.30
C VAL A 486 24.81 16.87 -5.98
N ILE A 487 23.96 17.80 -5.53
CA ILE A 487 23.24 17.66 -4.25
C ILE A 487 21.74 17.78 -4.47
N GLY A 488 20.98 16.92 -3.79
CA GLY A 488 19.53 16.94 -3.81
C GLY A 488 18.85 15.66 -3.35
N ASP A 489 17.63 15.45 -3.84
CA ASP A 489 16.79 14.31 -3.53
C ASP A 489 16.81 13.25 -4.65
N SER A 490 15.72 12.46 -4.77
CA SER A 490 15.54 11.48 -5.84
C SER A 490 15.49 12.10 -7.24
N HIS A 491 15.13 13.39 -7.38
CA HIS A 491 15.16 14.09 -8.65
C HIS A 491 16.61 14.39 -9.07
N ALA A 492 17.49 14.73 -8.12
CA ALA A 492 18.92 14.82 -8.39
C ALA A 492 19.52 13.48 -8.83
N ARG A 493 19.12 12.39 -8.18
CA ARG A 493 19.49 11.03 -8.59
C ARG A 493 19.12 10.72 -10.03
N ALA A 494 17.95 11.17 -10.50
CA ALA A 494 17.50 10.93 -11.85
C ALA A 494 18.42 11.56 -12.92
N TRP A 495 19.14 12.63 -12.59
CA TRP A 495 20.10 13.30 -13.46
C TRP A 495 21.50 12.67 -13.48
N ILE A 496 21.82 11.72 -12.57
CA ILE A 496 23.15 11.13 -12.47
C ILE A 496 23.68 10.61 -13.82
N PRO A 497 22.89 9.91 -14.66
CA PRO A 497 23.40 9.42 -15.96
C PRO A 497 23.91 10.52 -16.91
N ALA A 498 23.37 11.74 -16.80
CA ALA A 498 23.87 12.90 -17.54
C ALA A 498 25.19 13.40 -16.93
N PHE A 499 25.23 13.55 -15.60
CA PHE A 499 26.42 14.02 -14.90
C PHE A 499 27.60 13.05 -15.02
N ASP A 500 27.37 11.73 -15.01
CA ASP A 500 28.41 10.72 -15.25
C ASP A 500 29.08 10.90 -16.62
N GLN A 501 28.30 11.14 -17.67
CA GLN A 501 28.84 11.41 -18.99
C GLN A 501 29.63 12.71 -19.05
N ILE A 502 29.11 13.77 -18.38
CA ILE A 502 29.79 15.07 -18.29
C ILE A 502 31.09 14.91 -17.55
N ALA A 503 31.09 14.29 -16.39
CA ALA A 503 32.26 14.08 -15.54
C ALA A 503 33.34 13.28 -16.30
N ALA A 504 32.97 12.12 -16.88
CA ALA A 504 33.89 11.25 -17.58
C ALA A 504 34.55 11.92 -18.82
N ARG A 505 33.81 12.79 -19.55
CA ARG A 505 34.32 13.46 -20.74
C ARG A 505 35.14 14.70 -20.43
N SER A 506 34.96 15.32 -19.27
CA SER A 506 35.51 16.65 -18.95
C SER A 506 36.50 16.65 -17.76
N GLY A 507 36.92 15.46 -17.29
CA GLY A 507 37.94 15.31 -16.26
C GLY A 507 37.47 15.74 -14.88
N TYR A 508 36.18 15.55 -14.59
CA TYR A 508 35.64 15.76 -13.26
C TYR A 508 35.59 14.45 -12.46
N ARG A 509 36.05 14.48 -11.24
CA ARG A 509 35.67 13.54 -10.20
C ARG A 509 34.36 14.00 -9.58
N ALA A 510 33.30 13.21 -9.73
CA ALA A 510 31.96 13.58 -9.30
C ALA A 510 31.59 12.96 -7.95
N PHE A 511 30.82 13.69 -7.15
CA PHE A 511 30.23 13.23 -5.90
C PHE A 511 28.74 13.54 -5.91
N TYR A 512 27.92 12.50 -5.75
CA TYR A 512 26.46 12.63 -5.78
C TYR A 512 25.91 12.55 -4.37
N LEU A 513 25.69 13.69 -3.71
CA LEU A 513 25.12 13.80 -2.38
C LEU A 513 23.58 13.80 -2.49
N VAL A 514 23.01 12.62 -2.76
CA VAL A 514 21.59 12.49 -3.06
C VAL A 514 20.91 11.60 -2.04
N LYS A 515 19.89 12.14 -1.35
CA LYS A 515 19.07 11.44 -0.36
C LYS A 515 17.61 11.54 -0.74
N ALA A 516 16.98 10.40 -1.06
CA ALA A 516 15.57 10.38 -1.47
C ALA A 516 14.69 11.15 -0.47
N GLN A 517 13.76 11.97 -0.97
CA GLN A 517 12.82 12.81 -0.21
C GLN A 517 13.46 14.00 0.56
N CYS A 518 14.77 14.05 0.73
CA CYS A 518 15.44 15.13 1.41
C CYS A 518 15.75 16.26 0.39
N SER A 519 14.86 17.25 0.31
CA SER A 519 15.06 18.41 -0.59
C SER A 519 16.43 19.05 -0.34
N ALA A 520 17.08 19.57 -1.39
CA ALA A 520 18.30 20.36 -1.22
C ALA A 520 18.07 21.65 -0.43
N ALA A 521 16.84 22.19 -0.42
CA ALA A 521 16.50 23.35 0.40
C ALA A 521 16.65 23.04 1.89
N LEU A 522 17.19 23.97 2.68
CA LEU A 522 17.32 23.83 4.13
C LEU A 522 15.96 24.02 4.81
N VAL A 523 15.15 22.98 4.78
CA VAL A 523 13.80 22.91 5.36
C VAL A 523 13.68 21.66 6.23
N ASP A 524 12.67 21.63 7.09
CA ASP A 524 12.32 20.46 7.91
C ASP A 524 11.22 19.63 7.22
N PRO A 525 11.53 18.67 6.34
CA PRO A 525 10.52 17.90 5.68
C PRO A 525 9.85 16.92 6.64
N SER A 526 8.59 16.60 6.34
CA SER A 526 7.96 15.44 6.94
C SER A 526 8.42 14.18 6.23
N GLU A 527 8.71 13.12 6.99
CA GLU A 527 8.95 11.81 6.40
C GLU A 527 7.69 11.34 5.63
N ALA A 528 7.87 10.83 4.42
CA ALA A 528 6.76 10.48 3.52
C ALA A 528 5.79 9.47 4.11
N PHE A 529 6.31 8.48 4.83
CA PHE A 529 5.53 7.34 5.32
C PHE A 529 4.84 7.58 6.66
N THR A 530 5.49 8.31 7.56
CA THR A 530 4.95 8.58 8.90
C THR A 530 4.27 9.93 8.99
N GLY A 531 4.73 10.87 8.16
CA GLY A 531 4.34 12.26 8.23
C GLY A 531 4.88 12.98 9.45
N ASP A 532 5.82 12.38 10.19
CA ASP A 532 6.51 12.95 11.35
C ASP A 532 7.69 13.82 10.92
N PRO A 533 8.25 14.69 11.80
CA PRO A 533 9.51 15.39 11.51
C PRO A 533 10.63 14.42 11.17
N TRP A 534 11.44 14.76 10.17
CA TRP A 534 12.51 13.89 9.70
C TRP A 534 13.92 14.43 9.98
N PRO A 535 14.44 14.24 11.22
CA PRO A 535 15.71 14.79 11.64
C PRO A 535 16.92 14.25 10.86
N GLU A 536 16.81 13.07 10.23
CA GLU A 536 17.89 12.52 9.40
C GLU A 536 18.16 13.37 8.15
N CYS A 537 17.18 14.09 7.62
CA CYS A 537 17.37 15.01 6.52
C CYS A 537 18.18 16.25 6.98
N GLU A 538 17.88 16.81 8.16
CA GLU A 538 18.68 17.90 8.75
C GLU A 538 20.13 17.47 9.02
N GLU A 539 20.34 16.24 9.51
CA GLU A 539 21.67 15.67 9.70
C GLU A 539 22.41 15.50 8.37
N PHE A 540 21.70 15.08 7.33
CA PHE A 540 22.26 14.95 5.97
C PHE A 540 22.66 16.29 5.39
N HIS A 541 21.88 17.36 5.58
CA HIS A 541 22.25 18.71 5.15
C HIS A 541 23.55 19.18 5.82
N ARG A 542 23.67 19.00 7.14
CA ARG A 542 24.90 19.39 7.88
C ARG A 542 26.12 18.62 7.40
N TRP A 543 25.97 17.30 7.23
CA TRP A 543 27.03 16.45 6.70
C TRP A 543 27.44 16.85 5.27
N SER A 544 26.46 17.11 4.39
CA SER A 544 26.71 17.53 3.02
C SER A 544 27.44 18.88 2.95
N GLU A 545 27.05 19.84 3.79
CA GLU A 545 27.74 21.15 3.90
C GLU A 545 29.21 20.97 4.31
N GLU A 546 29.49 20.13 5.33
CA GLU A 546 30.84 19.81 5.77
C GLU A 546 31.66 19.15 4.66
N GLN A 547 31.08 18.16 3.96
CA GLN A 547 31.77 17.45 2.87
C GLN A 547 32.05 18.37 1.67
N ILE A 548 31.12 19.22 1.28
CA ILE A 548 31.31 20.18 0.20
C ILE A 548 32.45 21.15 0.57
N GLY A 549 32.50 21.63 1.83
CA GLY A 549 33.60 22.48 2.32
C GLY A 549 34.97 21.79 2.35
N GLU A 550 35.02 20.48 2.60
CA GLU A 550 36.26 19.68 2.55
C GLU A 550 36.72 19.37 1.13
N LEU A 551 35.77 19.15 0.22
CA LEU A 551 36.05 18.84 -1.18
C LEU A 551 36.52 20.05 -1.98
N ASP A 552 36.15 21.30 -1.58
CA ASP A 552 36.43 22.55 -2.26
C ASP A 552 36.17 22.47 -3.77
N PRO A 553 34.93 22.13 -4.19
CA PRO A 553 34.64 21.79 -5.58
C PRO A 553 34.59 23.00 -6.51
N GLU A 554 35.02 22.83 -7.76
CA GLU A 554 34.91 23.85 -8.80
C GLU A 554 33.44 24.08 -9.20
N LEU A 555 32.60 23.05 -9.06
CA LEU A 555 31.20 23.14 -9.45
C LEU A 555 30.30 22.37 -8.48
N VAL A 556 29.30 23.06 -7.94
CA VAL A 556 28.17 22.43 -7.23
C VAL A 556 26.90 22.67 -8.03
N VAL A 557 26.19 21.59 -8.36
CA VAL A 557 24.86 21.63 -9.00
C VAL A 557 23.83 21.15 -8.00
N MET A 558 22.79 21.92 -7.80
CA MET A 558 21.71 21.64 -6.89
C MET A 558 20.43 21.40 -7.68
N THR A 559 19.73 20.33 -7.38
CA THR A 559 18.41 20.07 -7.94
C THR A 559 17.58 19.20 -7.00
N SER A 560 16.35 19.55 -6.81
CA SER A 560 15.40 18.75 -6.03
C SER A 560 13.96 19.13 -6.31
N SER A 561 13.04 18.20 -6.04
CA SER A 561 11.63 18.48 -6.05
C SER A 561 11.17 19.33 -4.86
N ALA A 562 10.02 19.95 -5.01
CA ALA A 562 9.33 20.54 -3.86
C ALA A 562 8.82 19.41 -2.92
N PRO A 563 8.94 19.56 -1.59
CA PRO A 563 8.55 18.54 -0.62
C PRO A 563 7.02 18.38 -0.54
N ILE A 564 6.49 17.45 -1.33
CA ILE A 564 5.05 17.17 -1.47
C ILE A 564 4.44 16.50 -0.22
N THR A 565 5.25 15.81 0.57
CA THR A 565 4.82 15.15 1.81
C THR A 565 4.49 16.13 2.94
N GLY A 566 4.91 17.38 2.80
CA GLY A 566 4.72 18.48 3.74
C GLY A 566 6.01 18.88 4.45
N LEU A 567 5.96 20.05 5.07
CA LEU A 567 7.06 20.63 5.85
C LEU A 567 6.62 20.88 7.27
N TYR A 568 7.60 20.97 8.15
CA TYR A 568 7.43 21.49 9.50
C TYR A 568 8.01 22.91 9.59
N SER A 569 7.31 23.81 10.30
CA SER A 569 7.79 25.12 10.69
C SER A 569 7.38 25.36 12.13
N GLU A 570 8.34 25.72 12.99
CA GLU A 570 8.14 25.93 14.43
C GLU A 570 7.43 24.73 15.13
N GLY A 571 7.75 23.51 14.72
CA GLY A 571 7.16 22.27 15.26
C GLY A 571 5.71 22.00 14.82
N ARG A 572 5.17 22.77 13.86
CA ARG A 572 3.84 22.60 13.29
C ARG A 572 3.97 22.13 11.84
N ARG A 573 3.31 21.03 11.49
CA ARG A 573 3.25 20.52 10.12
C ARG A 573 2.42 21.46 9.23
N LEU A 574 3.03 21.90 8.15
CA LEU A 574 2.38 22.67 7.08
C LEU A 574 1.72 21.70 6.10
N ARG A 575 0.50 22.02 5.67
CA ARG A 575 -0.27 21.18 4.72
C ARG A 575 -0.80 21.99 3.54
N SER A 576 -0.88 23.30 3.68
CA SER A 576 -1.28 24.22 2.62
C SER A 576 -0.10 24.45 1.69
N MET A 577 -0.31 24.35 0.38
CA MET A 577 0.75 24.61 -0.59
C MET A 577 1.28 26.04 -0.55
N ASP A 578 0.48 27.00 -0.07
CA ASP A 578 0.94 28.39 0.13
C ASP A 578 1.93 28.50 1.29
N ASP A 579 1.65 27.81 2.41
CA ASP A 579 2.55 27.77 3.56
C ASP A 579 3.86 27.02 3.22
N ILE A 580 3.74 25.90 2.49
CA ILE A 580 4.89 25.11 2.02
C ILE A 580 5.75 25.94 1.07
N ALA A 581 5.16 26.66 0.12
CA ALA A 581 5.89 27.55 -0.79
C ALA A 581 6.65 28.66 -0.05
N GLY A 582 6.04 29.24 0.97
CA GLY A 582 6.70 30.26 1.81
C GLY A 582 7.92 29.72 2.52
N GLU A 583 7.80 28.58 3.18
CA GLU A 583 8.90 27.91 3.91
C GLU A 583 9.99 27.41 2.96
N LEU A 584 9.59 26.82 1.81
CA LEU A 584 10.53 26.39 0.77
C LEU A 584 11.38 27.56 0.25
N GLY A 585 10.76 28.72 -0.03
CA GLY A 585 11.48 29.89 -0.48
C GLY A 585 12.54 30.37 0.52
N VAL A 586 12.24 30.33 1.82
CA VAL A 586 13.21 30.64 2.88
C VAL A 586 14.34 29.60 2.88
N GLY A 587 14.01 28.31 2.87
CA GLY A 587 14.99 27.23 2.90
C GLY A 587 15.91 27.22 1.68
N LEU A 588 15.41 27.58 0.48
CA LEU A 588 16.23 27.75 -0.72
C LEU A 588 17.22 28.92 -0.55
N ALA A 589 16.76 30.07 -0.07
CA ALA A 589 17.64 31.22 0.15
C ALA A 589 18.70 30.94 1.22
N ASP A 590 18.37 30.18 2.26
CA ASP A 590 19.32 29.77 3.30
C ASP A 590 20.35 28.80 2.74
N MET A 591 19.93 27.84 1.94
CA MET A 591 20.80 26.91 1.26
C MET A 591 21.81 27.62 0.34
N PHE A 592 21.37 28.57 -0.48
CA PHE A 592 22.28 29.33 -1.35
C PHE A 592 23.30 30.11 -0.53
N ARG A 593 22.93 30.68 0.60
CA ARG A 593 23.85 31.36 1.51
C ARG A 593 24.88 30.42 2.16
N ALA A 594 24.48 29.18 2.45
CA ALA A 594 25.36 28.19 3.05
C ALA A 594 26.37 27.64 2.03
N TYR A 595 25.92 27.28 0.82
CA TYR A 595 26.76 26.57 -0.13
C TYR A 595 27.56 27.47 -1.10
N ALA A 596 27.09 28.69 -1.43
CA ALA A 596 27.83 29.58 -2.35
C ALA A 596 29.25 29.89 -1.93
N PRO A 597 29.59 30.04 -0.61
CA PRO A 597 30.97 30.26 -0.20
C PRO A 597 31.88 29.05 -0.27
N LEU A 598 31.36 27.85 -0.50
CA LEU A 598 32.05 26.55 -0.43
C LEU A 598 32.47 26.02 -1.82
N THR A 599 32.20 26.75 -2.89
CA THR A 599 32.49 26.33 -4.28
C THR A 599 32.87 27.55 -5.12
N GLU A 600 33.63 27.31 -6.18
CA GLU A 600 33.89 28.36 -7.17
C GLU A 600 32.63 28.76 -7.96
N ARG A 601 31.73 27.79 -8.21
CA ARG A 601 30.51 27.98 -9.00
C ARG A 601 29.35 27.16 -8.44
N LEU A 602 28.25 27.81 -8.09
CA LEU A 602 27.02 27.22 -7.65
C LEU A 602 25.94 27.40 -8.72
N VAL A 603 25.30 26.31 -9.14
CA VAL A 603 24.25 26.28 -10.17
C VAL A 603 22.99 25.65 -9.60
N MET A 604 21.84 26.28 -9.84
CA MET A 604 20.53 25.70 -9.58
C MET A 604 19.99 25.11 -10.89
N LEU A 605 19.94 23.78 -10.98
CA LEU A 605 19.20 23.08 -12.01
C LEU A 605 17.76 22.92 -11.52
N VAL A 606 16.85 23.67 -12.12
CA VAL A 606 15.41 23.65 -11.75
C VAL A 606 14.83 22.27 -11.99
N ASP A 607 13.92 21.84 -11.14
CA ASP A 607 13.26 20.55 -11.30
C ASP A 607 12.51 20.46 -12.63
N VAL A 608 12.38 19.25 -13.15
CA VAL A 608 11.64 19.00 -14.39
C VAL A 608 10.15 19.30 -14.23
N PRO A 609 9.42 19.66 -15.29
CA PRO A 609 7.98 19.83 -15.25
C PRO A 609 7.28 18.56 -14.79
N ARG A 610 6.54 18.61 -13.67
CA ARG A 610 5.76 17.47 -13.15
C ARG A 610 4.55 17.21 -14.05
N LEU A 611 4.35 15.95 -14.42
CA LEU A 611 3.19 15.54 -15.21
C LEU A 611 1.93 15.44 -14.36
N SER A 612 0.78 15.68 -14.96
CA SER A 612 -0.54 15.50 -14.32
C SER A 612 -1.05 14.06 -14.37
N LEU A 613 -0.39 13.16 -15.10
CA LEU A 613 -0.72 11.74 -15.25
C LEU A 613 0.51 10.85 -15.10
N GLU A 614 0.30 9.56 -14.84
CA GLU A 614 1.36 8.54 -14.84
C GLU A 614 1.70 8.13 -16.27
N PRO A 615 2.96 8.31 -16.73
CA PRO A 615 3.36 8.03 -18.12
C PRO A 615 3.11 6.57 -18.51
N GLY A 616 3.58 5.63 -17.71
CA GLY A 616 3.44 4.20 -17.95
C GLY A 616 1.98 3.76 -18.03
N VAL A 617 1.11 4.31 -17.17
CA VAL A 617 -0.34 4.03 -17.20
C VAL A 617 -0.95 4.56 -18.49
N CYS A 618 -0.64 5.81 -18.87
CA CYS A 618 -1.17 6.41 -20.09
C CYS A 618 -0.75 5.62 -21.33
N LEU A 619 0.55 5.39 -21.50
CA LEU A 619 1.11 4.71 -22.67
C LEU A 619 0.66 3.24 -22.78
N SER A 620 0.34 2.60 -21.67
CA SER A 620 -0.16 1.23 -21.65
C SER A 620 -1.69 1.10 -21.63
N THR A 621 -2.43 2.23 -21.66
CA THR A 621 -3.90 2.22 -21.73
C THR A 621 -4.35 1.84 -23.13
N PHE A 622 -5.33 0.96 -23.22
CA PHE A 622 -5.84 0.48 -24.49
C PHE A 622 -6.47 1.60 -25.35
N GLY A 623 -5.93 1.77 -26.56
CA GLY A 623 -6.42 2.74 -27.53
C GLY A 623 -6.00 4.17 -27.24
N SER A 624 -5.09 4.41 -26.29
CA SER A 624 -4.44 5.73 -26.12
C SER A 624 -3.53 6.02 -27.29
N ASP A 625 -3.41 7.30 -27.64
CA ASP A 625 -2.45 7.82 -28.57
C ASP A 625 -1.53 8.85 -27.88
N LEU A 626 -0.55 9.37 -28.59
CA LEU A 626 0.37 10.36 -28.04
C LEU A 626 -0.35 11.62 -27.53
N GLY A 627 -1.50 11.97 -28.10
CA GLY A 627 -2.28 13.14 -27.69
C GLY A 627 -2.96 12.97 -26.33
N ASP A 628 -3.31 11.74 -25.97
CA ASP A 628 -3.85 11.43 -24.66
C ASP A 628 -2.78 11.52 -23.56
N CYS A 629 -1.49 11.33 -23.93
CA CYS A 629 -0.34 11.27 -23.04
C CYS A 629 0.54 12.54 -23.07
N ALA A 630 0.11 13.61 -23.74
CA ALA A 630 0.79 14.90 -23.77
C ALA A 630 -0.11 15.97 -23.17
N LEU A 631 0.13 16.34 -21.93
CA LEU A 631 -0.70 17.26 -21.16
C LEU A 631 0.12 18.46 -20.68
N PRO A 632 -0.56 19.58 -20.30
CA PRO A 632 0.12 20.64 -19.56
C PRO A 632 0.73 20.11 -18.27
N PRO A 633 1.84 20.71 -17.81
CA PRO A 633 2.44 20.35 -16.54
C PRO A 633 1.45 20.59 -15.39
N ASP A 634 1.66 19.87 -14.28
CA ASP A 634 0.89 20.08 -13.05
C ASP A 634 1.03 21.53 -12.54
N ALA A 635 -0.08 22.18 -12.28
CA ALA A 635 -0.08 23.60 -11.90
C ALA A 635 0.65 23.87 -10.58
N THR A 636 0.62 22.91 -9.64
CA THR A 636 1.34 23.03 -8.37
C THR A 636 2.84 22.91 -8.59
N GLY A 637 3.27 21.92 -9.38
CA GLY A 637 4.68 21.75 -9.75
C GLY A 637 5.23 22.97 -10.50
N ALA A 638 4.48 23.51 -11.47
CA ALA A 638 4.86 24.71 -12.18
C ALA A 638 5.08 25.91 -11.25
N ARG A 639 4.17 26.16 -10.29
CA ARG A 639 4.31 27.22 -9.31
C ARG A 639 5.55 27.05 -8.42
N MET A 640 5.91 25.83 -8.03
CA MET A 640 7.11 25.58 -7.20
C MET A 640 8.39 25.78 -8.01
N ARG A 641 8.39 25.44 -9.29
CA ARG A 641 9.49 25.73 -10.20
C ARG A 641 9.70 27.24 -10.37
N ASP A 642 8.63 28.01 -10.63
CA ASP A 642 8.68 29.47 -10.72
C ASP A 642 9.28 30.07 -9.44
N LEU A 643 8.85 29.63 -8.25
CA LEU A 643 9.40 30.06 -6.98
C LEU A 643 10.91 29.77 -6.90
N THR A 644 11.35 28.58 -7.33
CA THR A 644 12.77 28.21 -7.28
C THR A 644 13.62 29.13 -8.19
N VAL A 645 13.11 29.42 -9.41
CA VAL A 645 13.74 30.36 -10.34
C VAL A 645 13.86 31.76 -9.74
N ASP A 646 12.76 32.27 -9.17
CA ASP A 646 12.72 33.60 -8.57
C ASP A 646 13.73 33.73 -7.42
N VAL A 647 13.70 32.77 -6.47
CA VAL A 647 14.59 32.80 -5.29
C VAL A 647 16.07 32.65 -5.70
N ALA A 648 16.40 31.79 -6.66
CA ALA A 648 17.77 31.60 -7.14
C ALA A 648 18.27 32.87 -7.88
N THR A 649 17.42 33.48 -8.70
CA THR A 649 17.73 34.73 -9.42
C THR A 649 17.95 35.89 -8.48
N ASP A 650 17.10 36.04 -7.45
CA ASP A 650 17.23 37.07 -6.43
C ASP A 650 18.49 36.89 -5.58
N ALA A 651 18.94 35.65 -5.40
CA ALA A 651 20.20 35.34 -4.71
C ALA A 651 21.44 35.50 -5.62
N GLY A 652 21.26 35.77 -6.93
CA GLY A 652 22.35 35.87 -7.89
C GLY A 652 23.00 34.54 -8.25
N ILE A 653 22.28 33.45 -8.07
CA ILE A 653 22.71 32.10 -8.41
C ILE A 653 22.42 31.84 -9.90
N GLU A 654 23.32 31.14 -10.56
CA GLU A 654 23.12 30.69 -11.94
C GLU A 654 21.99 29.67 -12.00
N VAL A 655 21.05 29.86 -12.93
CA VAL A 655 19.86 29.01 -13.09
C VAL A 655 19.89 28.32 -14.43
N ILE A 656 19.69 27.02 -14.45
CA ILE A 656 19.42 26.22 -15.63
C ILE A 656 17.99 25.67 -15.51
N ASP A 657 17.11 26.10 -16.40
CA ASP A 657 15.75 25.60 -16.48
C ASP A 657 15.62 24.59 -17.62
N PRO A 658 15.39 23.29 -17.32
CA PRO A 658 15.30 22.24 -18.32
C PRO A 658 13.93 22.17 -19.02
N GLU A 659 12.98 23.08 -18.76
CA GLU A 659 11.60 22.99 -19.28
C GLU A 659 11.54 22.72 -20.78
N THR A 660 12.35 23.40 -21.57
CA THR A 660 12.34 23.26 -23.04
C THR A 660 12.83 21.90 -23.52
N TRP A 661 13.52 21.14 -22.67
CA TRP A 661 13.95 19.77 -22.97
C TRP A 661 12.85 18.73 -22.71
N PHE A 662 11.72 19.15 -22.13
CA PHE A 662 10.60 18.29 -21.78
C PHE A 662 9.24 18.78 -22.30
N CYS A 663 9.06 20.09 -22.48
CA CYS A 663 7.78 20.68 -22.87
C CYS A 663 7.94 21.68 -24.00
N ALA A 664 6.95 21.78 -24.87
CA ALA A 664 6.82 22.80 -25.89
C ALA A 664 5.36 23.19 -26.07
N ASP A 665 5.08 24.46 -26.41
CA ASP A 665 3.73 24.99 -26.59
C ASP A 665 2.77 24.73 -25.40
N GLY A 666 3.32 24.66 -24.18
CA GLY A 666 2.56 24.40 -22.96
C GLY A 666 2.12 22.94 -22.77
N LEU A 667 2.64 22.02 -23.57
CA LEU A 667 2.41 20.57 -23.46
C LEU A 667 3.73 19.84 -23.18
N CYS A 668 3.67 18.84 -22.31
CA CYS A 668 4.80 17.98 -22.00
C CYS A 668 4.49 16.56 -22.51
N PRO A 669 5.09 16.12 -23.61
CA PRO A 669 4.89 14.78 -24.14
C PRO A 669 5.58 13.75 -23.24
N THR A 670 4.94 12.60 -23.02
CA THR A 670 5.55 11.49 -22.29
C THR A 670 6.60 10.76 -23.10
N VAL A 671 6.53 10.84 -24.45
CA VAL A 671 7.49 10.25 -25.38
C VAL A 671 8.15 11.35 -26.20
N VAL A 672 9.48 11.38 -26.19
CA VAL A 672 10.31 12.29 -27.01
C VAL A 672 11.12 11.44 -27.99
N GLY A 673 10.79 11.53 -29.28
CA GLY A 673 11.36 10.62 -30.28
C GLY A 673 10.78 9.20 -30.13
N SER A 674 11.56 8.30 -29.59
CA SER A 674 11.13 6.97 -29.09
C SER A 674 11.42 6.77 -27.61
N THR A 675 11.96 7.80 -26.94
CA THR A 675 12.35 7.70 -25.53
C THR A 675 11.18 8.08 -24.63
N ILE A 676 10.83 7.23 -23.68
CA ILE A 676 9.92 7.59 -22.59
C ILE A 676 10.67 8.57 -21.69
N ALA A 677 10.21 9.82 -21.66
CA ALA A 677 10.93 10.89 -20.98
C ALA A 677 10.83 10.84 -19.46
N TYR A 678 9.74 10.28 -18.93
CA TYR A 678 9.46 10.21 -17.51
C TYR A 678 9.17 8.79 -17.05
N ARG A 679 9.78 8.40 -15.93
CA ARG A 679 9.54 7.13 -15.27
C ARG A 679 8.19 7.11 -14.51
N ASP A 680 7.91 8.21 -13.86
CA ASP A 680 6.67 8.50 -13.12
C ASP A 680 6.29 9.98 -13.34
N ARG A 681 5.36 10.52 -12.54
CA ARG A 681 4.87 11.90 -12.73
C ARG A 681 5.94 12.98 -12.56
N GLY A 682 7.02 12.71 -11.83
CA GLY A 682 8.04 13.70 -11.47
C GLY A 682 9.47 13.31 -11.85
N HIS A 683 9.77 12.03 -11.92
CA HIS A 683 11.13 11.57 -12.21
C HIS A 683 11.33 11.29 -13.69
N ILE A 684 12.43 11.78 -14.23
CA ILE A 684 12.87 11.41 -15.58
C ILE A 684 13.44 10.00 -15.60
N THR A 685 13.43 9.37 -16.79
CA THR A 685 14.11 8.10 -16.99
C THR A 685 15.62 8.29 -17.04
N SER A 686 16.39 7.27 -16.60
CA SER A 686 17.85 7.22 -16.77
C SER A 686 18.25 7.36 -18.23
N THR A 687 17.47 6.73 -19.11
CA THR A 687 17.64 6.82 -20.56
C THR A 687 17.54 8.26 -21.04
N ARG A 688 16.49 9.00 -20.64
CA ARG A 688 16.32 10.41 -21.03
C ARG A 688 17.39 11.31 -20.43
N ALA A 689 17.76 11.10 -19.17
CA ALA A 689 18.84 11.84 -18.53
C ALA A 689 20.16 11.68 -19.32
N ALA A 690 20.49 10.46 -19.73
CA ALA A 690 21.69 10.17 -20.51
C ALA A 690 21.71 10.91 -21.88
N GLU A 691 20.57 11.02 -22.56
CA GLU A 691 20.43 11.80 -23.83
C GLU A 691 20.63 13.30 -23.62
N LEU A 692 20.32 13.80 -22.43
CA LEU A 692 20.45 15.22 -22.09
C LEU A 692 21.83 15.61 -21.57
N ALA A 693 22.82 14.71 -21.56
CA ALA A 693 24.18 15.02 -21.11
C ALA A 693 24.83 16.16 -21.90
N GLU A 694 24.68 16.17 -23.24
CA GLU A 694 25.27 17.22 -24.11
C GLU A 694 24.56 18.58 -23.92
N PRO A 695 23.22 18.67 -23.95
CA PRO A 695 22.52 19.91 -23.64
C PRO A 695 22.85 20.46 -22.23
N LEU A 696 22.89 19.60 -21.22
CA LEU A 696 23.22 19.99 -19.85
C LEU A 696 24.67 20.46 -19.75
N GLY A 697 25.62 19.73 -20.34
CA GLY A 697 27.03 20.11 -20.38
C GLY A 697 27.28 21.45 -21.06
N THR A 698 26.53 21.73 -22.15
CA THR A 698 26.55 23.02 -22.87
C THR A 698 25.94 24.13 -21.99
N ALA A 699 24.80 23.89 -21.35
CA ALA A 699 24.19 24.87 -20.43
C ALA A 699 25.08 25.16 -19.23
N LEU A 700 25.81 24.17 -18.74
CA LEU A 700 26.83 24.34 -17.71
C LEU A 700 28.12 25.03 -18.23
N GLY A 701 28.24 25.31 -19.54
CA GLY A 701 29.43 25.91 -20.14
C GLY A 701 30.70 25.04 -20.03
N ILE A 702 30.50 23.73 -19.96
CA ILE A 702 31.60 22.74 -19.86
C ILE A 702 32.04 22.32 -21.26
N TRP A 703 31.12 22.29 -22.25
CA TRP A 703 31.36 21.94 -23.64
C TRP A 703 31.08 23.07 -24.60
#